data_00561a76e2ba7d8752f345daa305df43
#
_entry.id   00561a76e2ba7d8752f345daa305df43
#
_cell.length_a   1.000
_cell.length_b   1.000
_cell.length_c   1.000
_cell.angle_alpha   90.00
_cell.angle_beta   90.00
_cell.angle_gamma   90.00
#
_symmetry.space_group_name_H-M   'P 1'
#
loop_
_entity.id
_entity.type
_entity.pdbx_description
1 polymer ?
#
loop_
_entity_poly.entity_id
_entity_poly.type
_entity_poly.pdbx_seq_one_letter_code
_entity_poly.pdbx_strand_id
1 'polypeptide(L)'
;MSIRVNSSYSWHSWPRVFKSAELMTIQERTREMVRAAIKRLFDIDLAEISVEVPPRTELGDLAFPVAFELAKRLKAATGQKQNPREIATRLAEEIRSVEGIARVDVAGAGYVNVYLDRAAYLTSAVPEPEPVTPQLGGKIIVEHTSVNPNKAAHIGHLRNAVLGDTTVRMLRSVGETVEVQNYIDNTGVQVADVVVGFKHIERRTLDQIKAIDEKFDYHCWDLYAQVGQFYEEDKSRLQLRTDTLHELEAGEGETYELADYISQRVLGCHLETMLRVGIEYDVLPRESDVLHLNIWERAFNLLKERGAIELATSGRLAGCWVMRAAEEEDVNDDEETEHEADKVIVRSNGIVTYTGKDIAFHLWKLGQLDIDFYYKPFYRYSDGQVAWITTTNPNENDPAHPRFGSGAAYFNVIDIGQSYPQRYVKLGVMAVDNDQRVERSAHLAYEKVALTPATVEQLGQRLSEEDRQRGAIGMSGRKGLGVKIDDLIDVLEANALVEVANRHPELTDSDQNETAHKIAVGALRYFLLKFTRNSMISFDFKEALAFDGETGPYIQYSVVRANSIFRKLADAGIDTSAADLNAVSRERIAELFAGEGGDDLWSLVYLAARLQDTLRSAVAALEPAIIAKWAFQIAQRFNLFYHNYHILSEPDAARRALLVAITSIARRQLIAALAVLGIEAPERM
;
A
#
# COMPACT_ATOMS: atom_id res chain seq x y z
N MET A 1 19.55 -3.52 24.20
CA MET A 1 19.94 -4.82 23.62
C MET A 1 19.57 -4.74 22.15
N SER A 2 20.53 -4.56 21.27
CA SER A 2 20.31 -4.25 19.84
C SER A 2 19.81 -5.51 19.14
N ILE A 3 18.53 -5.55 18.79
CA ILE A 3 17.96 -6.60 17.94
C ILE A 3 18.49 -6.35 16.53
N ARG A 4 19.38 -7.22 16.05
CA ARG A 4 19.79 -7.22 14.65
C ARG A 4 18.62 -7.71 13.81
N VAL A 5 17.86 -6.78 13.26
CA VAL A 5 16.96 -7.09 12.14
C VAL A 5 17.86 -7.32 10.93
N ASN A 6 18.04 -8.57 10.55
CA ASN A 6 18.76 -8.95 9.35
C ASN A 6 17.86 -8.65 8.13
N SER A 7 17.85 -7.41 7.66
CA SER A 7 17.20 -7.03 6.42
C SER A 7 18.09 -7.45 5.22
N SER A 8 18.26 -8.77 5.02
CA SER A 8 19.02 -9.30 3.90
C SER A 8 18.25 -9.34 2.57
N TYR A 9 17.17 -8.61 2.44
CA TYR A 9 16.48 -8.39 1.17
C TYR A 9 16.83 -7.01 0.60
N SER A 10 18.02 -6.92 -0.02
CA SER A 10 18.27 -5.82 -0.94
C SER A 10 17.23 -5.88 -2.07
N TRP A 11 16.62 -4.77 -2.41
CA TRP A 11 15.65 -4.61 -3.49
C TRP A 11 16.15 -5.14 -4.86
N HIS A 12 17.43 -5.42 -4.99
CA HIS A 12 18.07 -6.00 -6.17
C HIS A 12 17.98 -7.52 -6.27
N SER A 13 17.45 -8.22 -5.26
CA SER A 13 17.33 -9.69 -5.23
C SER A 13 15.89 -10.21 -5.24
N TRP A 14 14.94 -9.45 -5.81
CA TRP A 14 13.58 -9.95 -6.00
C TRP A 14 13.59 -11.31 -6.69
N PRO A 15 12.91 -12.34 -6.14
CA PRO A 15 12.82 -13.61 -6.81
C PRO A 15 12.18 -13.38 -8.18
N ARG A 16 12.91 -13.67 -9.26
CA ARG A 16 12.44 -13.54 -10.64
C ARG A 16 11.06 -14.18 -10.75
N VAL A 17 10.05 -13.38 -11.11
CA VAL A 17 8.67 -13.83 -11.23
C VAL A 17 8.58 -14.81 -12.39
N PHE A 18 8.39 -16.08 -12.07
CA PHE A 18 8.44 -17.17 -13.05
C PHE A 18 7.20 -17.16 -13.96
N LYS A 19 7.41 -17.10 -15.27
CA LYS A 19 6.42 -17.39 -16.34
C LYS A 19 5.15 -16.51 -16.45
N SER A 20 4.96 -15.50 -15.62
CA SER A 20 3.85 -14.56 -15.79
C SER A 20 4.04 -13.71 -17.06
N ALA A 21 5.26 -13.35 -17.41
CA ALA A 21 5.55 -12.66 -18.67
C ALA A 21 5.16 -13.48 -19.91
N GLU A 22 5.34 -14.80 -19.87
CA GLU A 22 4.94 -15.68 -20.97
C GLU A 22 3.42 -15.76 -21.12
N LEU A 23 2.68 -15.90 -20.02
CA LEU A 23 1.22 -15.86 -20.05
C LEU A 23 0.70 -14.56 -20.64
N MET A 24 1.28 -13.43 -20.24
CA MET A 24 0.94 -12.13 -20.80
C MET A 24 1.26 -12.04 -22.28
N THR A 25 2.42 -12.57 -22.70
CA THR A 25 2.80 -12.62 -24.12
C THR A 25 1.81 -13.45 -24.94
N ILE A 26 1.40 -14.62 -24.44
CA ILE A 26 0.39 -15.45 -25.09
C ILE A 26 -0.95 -14.72 -25.13
N GLN A 27 -1.35 -14.07 -24.04
CA GLN A 27 -2.59 -13.30 -23.98
C GLN A 27 -2.57 -12.13 -24.97
N GLU A 28 -1.49 -11.37 -25.06
CA GLU A 28 -1.35 -10.27 -26.03
C GLU A 28 -1.32 -10.79 -27.47
N ARG A 29 -0.53 -11.81 -27.77
CA ARG A 29 -0.55 -12.43 -29.09
C ARG A 29 -1.96 -12.89 -29.50
N THR A 30 -2.68 -13.51 -28.57
CA THR A 30 -4.05 -13.96 -28.81
C THR A 30 -4.97 -12.76 -29.06
N ARG A 31 -4.82 -11.68 -28.28
CA ARG A 31 -5.58 -10.42 -28.44
C ARG A 31 -5.30 -9.78 -29.81
N GLU A 32 -4.04 -9.73 -30.23
CA GLU A 32 -3.64 -9.21 -31.53
C GLU A 32 -4.23 -10.07 -32.69
N MET A 33 -4.19 -11.38 -32.58
CA MET A 33 -4.79 -12.28 -33.56
C MET A 33 -6.30 -12.12 -33.62
N VAL A 34 -6.97 -11.96 -32.47
CA VAL A 34 -8.41 -11.65 -32.43
C VAL A 34 -8.70 -10.32 -33.12
N ARG A 35 -7.90 -9.28 -32.86
CA ARG A 35 -8.02 -7.95 -33.50
C ARG A 35 -7.85 -8.05 -35.02
N ALA A 36 -6.81 -8.74 -35.49
CA ALA A 36 -6.53 -8.94 -36.88
C ALA A 36 -7.64 -9.74 -37.56
N ALA A 37 -8.16 -10.80 -36.89
CA ALA A 37 -9.29 -11.62 -37.42
C ALA A 37 -10.56 -10.77 -37.51
N ILE A 38 -10.88 -9.93 -36.55
CA ILE A 38 -12.03 -9.03 -36.58
C ILE A 38 -11.92 -8.06 -37.75
N LYS A 39 -10.76 -7.43 -37.93
CA LYS A 39 -10.56 -6.51 -39.06
C LYS A 39 -10.72 -7.21 -40.41
N ARG A 40 -10.16 -8.42 -40.54
CA ARG A 40 -10.25 -9.20 -41.79
C ARG A 40 -11.66 -9.72 -42.09
N LEU A 41 -12.36 -10.26 -41.08
CA LEU A 41 -13.66 -10.92 -41.26
C LEU A 41 -14.84 -9.96 -41.31
N PHE A 42 -14.74 -8.81 -40.66
CA PHE A 42 -15.87 -7.92 -40.44
C PHE A 42 -15.58 -6.44 -40.80
N ASP A 43 -14.34 -6.12 -41.18
CA ASP A 43 -13.85 -4.75 -41.46
C ASP A 43 -14.16 -3.76 -40.32
N ILE A 44 -14.13 -4.26 -39.07
CA ILE A 44 -14.33 -3.47 -37.88
C ILE A 44 -12.96 -3.32 -37.15
N ASP A 45 -12.64 -2.11 -36.71
CA ASP A 45 -11.52 -1.83 -35.87
C ASP A 45 -11.98 -1.67 -34.40
N LEU A 46 -11.42 -2.49 -33.50
CA LEU A 46 -11.66 -2.42 -32.07
C LEU A 46 -10.39 -1.97 -31.37
N ALA A 47 -10.44 -0.79 -30.76
CA ALA A 47 -9.32 -0.25 -29.99
C ALA A 47 -8.97 -1.17 -28.80
N GLU A 48 -9.99 -1.70 -28.12
CA GLU A 48 -9.82 -2.58 -26.99
C GLU A 48 -10.56 -3.91 -27.20
N ILE A 49 -9.95 -5.01 -26.78
CA ILE A 49 -10.52 -6.34 -26.76
C ILE A 49 -10.45 -6.87 -25.34
N SER A 50 -11.63 -7.04 -24.74
CA SER A 50 -11.77 -7.60 -23.41
C SER A 50 -11.35 -9.07 -23.39
N VAL A 51 -10.57 -9.45 -22.39
CA VAL A 51 -10.19 -10.82 -22.08
C VAL A 51 -10.66 -11.13 -20.67
N GLU A 52 -11.40 -12.20 -20.52
CA GLU A 52 -11.90 -12.70 -19.25
C GLU A 52 -11.20 -14.00 -18.88
N VAL A 53 -11.18 -14.32 -17.61
CA VAL A 53 -10.71 -15.61 -17.10
C VAL A 53 -11.92 -16.43 -16.70
N PRO A 54 -12.13 -17.60 -17.33
CA PRO A 54 -13.18 -18.48 -16.91
C PRO A 54 -13.04 -18.89 -15.44
N PRO A 55 -14.15 -19.13 -14.73
CA PRO A 55 -14.12 -19.47 -13.30
C PRO A 55 -13.47 -20.83 -13.01
N ARG A 56 -13.33 -21.68 -14.04
CA ARG A 56 -12.70 -23.01 -13.95
C ARG A 56 -11.92 -23.29 -15.23
N THR A 57 -10.76 -23.93 -15.10
CA THR A 57 -9.85 -24.23 -16.20
C THR A 57 -10.42 -25.23 -17.22
N GLU A 58 -11.41 -26.04 -16.83
CA GLU A 58 -12.15 -26.90 -17.77
C GLU A 58 -12.96 -26.09 -18.79
N LEU A 59 -13.29 -24.85 -18.51
CA LEU A 59 -13.98 -23.94 -19.41
C LEU A 59 -13.02 -23.11 -20.29
N GLY A 60 -11.71 -23.30 -20.14
CA GLY A 60 -10.65 -22.56 -20.81
C GLY A 60 -9.79 -21.74 -19.87
N ASP A 61 -8.65 -21.30 -20.35
CA ASP A 61 -7.72 -20.46 -19.61
C ASP A 61 -7.99 -18.96 -19.86
N LEU A 62 -8.41 -18.61 -21.09
CA LEU A 62 -8.81 -17.26 -21.50
C LEU A 62 -10.16 -17.32 -22.20
N ALA A 63 -10.98 -16.28 -22.04
CA ALA A 63 -12.27 -16.14 -22.74
C ALA A 63 -12.39 -14.75 -23.36
N PHE A 64 -12.83 -14.72 -24.62
CA PHE A 64 -13.06 -13.49 -25.37
C PHE A 64 -14.56 -13.31 -25.62
N PRO A 65 -15.24 -12.36 -24.93
CA PRO A 65 -16.66 -12.06 -25.14
C PRO A 65 -16.91 -11.17 -26.36
N VAL A 66 -15.92 -10.92 -27.18
CA VAL A 66 -15.89 -9.92 -28.26
C VAL A 66 -16.99 -10.11 -29.32
N ALA A 67 -17.47 -11.35 -29.50
CA ALA A 67 -18.53 -11.65 -30.46
C ALA A 67 -19.87 -10.96 -30.12
N PHE A 68 -20.14 -10.68 -28.83
CA PHE A 68 -21.35 -9.96 -28.43
C PHE A 68 -21.26 -8.48 -28.83
N GLU A 69 -20.10 -7.85 -28.66
CA GLU A 69 -19.87 -6.47 -29.09
C GLU A 69 -19.94 -6.36 -30.62
N LEU A 70 -19.31 -7.27 -31.35
CA LEU A 70 -19.35 -7.32 -32.79
C LEU A 70 -20.79 -7.47 -33.32
N ALA A 71 -21.60 -8.36 -32.74
CA ALA A 71 -22.99 -8.52 -33.11
C ALA A 71 -23.80 -7.23 -32.95
N LYS A 72 -23.52 -6.45 -31.87
CA LYS A 72 -24.14 -5.15 -31.63
C LYS A 72 -23.72 -4.12 -32.68
N ARG A 73 -22.41 -4.01 -32.97
CA ARG A 73 -21.88 -3.08 -33.99
C ARG A 73 -22.34 -3.41 -35.41
N LEU A 74 -22.32 -4.70 -35.79
CA LEU A 74 -22.80 -5.15 -37.08
C LEU A 74 -24.29 -4.87 -37.27
N LYS A 75 -25.11 -5.08 -36.22
CA LYS A 75 -26.52 -4.69 -36.25
C LYS A 75 -26.71 -3.19 -36.46
N ALA A 76 -25.93 -2.38 -35.81
CA ALA A 76 -25.98 -0.92 -35.98
C ALA A 76 -25.59 -0.49 -37.39
N ALA A 77 -24.60 -1.13 -38.00
CA ALA A 77 -24.10 -0.80 -39.34
C ALA A 77 -24.98 -1.34 -40.49
N THR A 78 -25.55 -2.54 -40.31
CA THR A 78 -26.27 -3.24 -41.44
C THR A 78 -27.79 -3.33 -41.23
N GLY A 79 -28.29 -3.00 -40.03
CA GLY A 79 -29.68 -3.21 -39.65
C GLY A 79 -30.06 -4.68 -39.39
N GLN A 80 -29.19 -5.64 -39.69
CA GLN A 80 -29.46 -7.07 -39.54
C GLN A 80 -28.87 -7.61 -38.24
N LYS A 81 -29.68 -8.40 -37.50
CA LYS A 81 -29.25 -9.10 -36.29
C LYS A 81 -28.36 -10.27 -36.67
N GLN A 82 -27.13 -10.28 -36.21
CA GLN A 82 -26.21 -11.39 -36.38
C GLN A 82 -26.14 -12.24 -35.11
N ASN A 83 -25.92 -13.55 -35.28
CA ASN A 83 -25.78 -14.48 -34.16
C ASN A 83 -24.36 -14.41 -33.58
N PRO A 84 -24.18 -14.01 -32.32
CA PRO A 84 -22.84 -13.94 -31.70
C PRO A 84 -22.09 -15.26 -31.76
N ARG A 85 -22.78 -16.40 -31.67
CA ARG A 85 -22.15 -17.71 -31.73
C ARG A 85 -21.53 -18.01 -33.13
N GLU A 86 -22.15 -17.57 -34.22
CA GLU A 86 -21.58 -17.70 -35.57
C GLU A 86 -20.36 -16.81 -35.74
N ILE A 87 -20.42 -15.59 -35.20
CA ILE A 87 -19.27 -14.68 -35.16
C ILE A 87 -18.10 -15.32 -34.38
N ALA A 88 -18.38 -15.87 -33.19
CA ALA A 88 -17.39 -16.54 -32.36
C ALA A 88 -16.76 -17.75 -33.06
N THR A 89 -17.56 -18.55 -33.83
CA THR A 89 -17.05 -19.69 -34.58
C THR A 89 -16.05 -19.26 -35.66
N ARG A 90 -16.36 -18.21 -36.41
CA ARG A 90 -15.44 -17.64 -37.43
C ARG A 90 -14.14 -17.10 -36.79
N LEU A 91 -14.23 -16.43 -35.64
CA LEU A 91 -13.06 -15.96 -34.92
C LEU A 91 -12.22 -17.12 -34.37
N ALA A 92 -12.85 -18.15 -33.81
CA ALA A 92 -12.16 -19.31 -33.26
C ALA A 92 -11.31 -20.05 -34.31
N GLU A 93 -11.79 -20.14 -35.55
CA GLU A 93 -11.04 -20.74 -36.65
C GLU A 93 -9.74 -20.00 -36.96
N GLU A 94 -9.76 -18.67 -36.88
CA GLU A 94 -8.63 -17.82 -37.18
C GLU A 94 -7.54 -17.85 -36.11
N ILE A 95 -7.90 -18.02 -34.85
CA ILE A 95 -6.95 -17.93 -33.74
C ILE A 95 -6.38 -19.29 -33.28
N ARG A 96 -6.82 -20.40 -33.89
CA ARG A 96 -6.32 -21.76 -33.56
C ARG A 96 -4.84 -21.96 -33.81
N SER A 97 -4.24 -21.15 -34.67
CA SER A 97 -2.82 -21.25 -35.07
C SER A 97 -1.86 -20.44 -34.21
N VAL A 98 -2.33 -19.81 -33.14
CA VAL A 98 -1.45 -19.04 -32.23
C VAL A 98 -0.56 -19.99 -31.43
N GLU A 99 0.72 -19.75 -31.44
CA GLU A 99 1.72 -20.53 -30.68
C GLU A 99 1.42 -20.47 -29.17
N GLY A 100 1.47 -21.61 -28.50
CA GLY A 100 1.14 -21.74 -27.06
C GLY A 100 -0.33 -22.02 -26.78
N ILE A 101 -1.19 -22.09 -27.83
CA ILE A 101 -2.59 -22.48 -27.72
C ILE A 101 -2.76 -23.95 -28.15
N ALA A 102 -3.37 -24.77 -27.28
CA ALA A 102 -3.68 -26.15 -27.57
C ALA A 102 -5.05 -26.31 -28.27
N ARG A 103 -6.03 -25.51 -27.86
CA ARG A 103 -7.41 -25.63 -28.36
C ARG A 103 -8.17 -24.32 -28.22
N VAL A 104 -9.13 -24.10 -29.12
CA VAL A 104 -10.06 -22.97 -29.05
C VAL A 104 -11.49 -23.54 -29.26
N ASP A 105 -12.38 -23.24 -28.31
CA ASP A 105 -13.77 -23.67 -28.33
C ASP A 105 -14.71 -22.46 -28.28
N VAL A 106 -15.92 -22.63 -28.86
CA VAL A 106 -17.00 -21.66 -28.73
C VAL A 106 -17.96 -22.09 -27.64
N ALA A 107 -18.02 -21.34 -26.56
CA ALA A 107 -18.88 -21.64 -25.42
C ALA A 107 -20.10 -20.72 -25.32
N GLY A 108 -21.19 -21.27 -24.76
CA GLY A 108 -22.43 -20.52 -24.54
C GLY A 108 -22.98 -19.84 -25.79
N ALA A 109 -23.38 -18.58 -25.64
CA ALA A 109 -23.98 -17.80 -26.70
C ALA A 109 -22.99 -17.09 -27.65
N GLY A 110 -21.65 -17.24 -27.42
CA GLY A 110 -20.65 -16.57 -28.26
C GLY A 110 -19.33 -16.21 -27.57
N TYR A 111 -18.97 -16.89 -26.50
CA TYR A 111 -17.61 -16.80 -25.92
C TYR A 111 -16.62 -17.61 -26.76
N VAL A 112 -15.46 -17.03 -27.03
CA VAL A 112 -14.31 -17.74 -27.62
C VAL A 112 -13.38 -18.12 -26.51
N ASN A 113 -13.37 -19.40 -26.12
CA ASN A 113 -12.57 -19.94 -25.02
C ASN A 113 -11.28 -20.56 -25.54
N VAL A 114 -10.15 -20.14 -24.97
CA VAL A 114 -8.82 -20.57 -25.38
C VAL A 114 -8.21 -21.42 -24.27
N TYR A 115 -7.63 -22.56 -24.67
CA TYR A 115 -6.91 -23.47 -23.79
C TYR A 115 -5.44 -23.44 -24.15
N LEU A 116 -4.59 -23.19 -23.14
CA LEU A 116 -3.14 -23.14 -23.30
C LEU A 116 -2.54 -24.54 -23.47
N ASP A 117 -1.43 -24.64 -24.17
CA ASP A 117 -0.59 -25.83 -24.16
C ASP A 117 0.18 -25.89 -22.82
N ARG A 118 -0.40 -26.65 -21.88
CA ARG A 118 0.08 -26.75 -20.49
C ARG A 118 1.52 -27.26 -20.40
N ALA A 119 1.86 -28.25 -21.24
CA ALA A 119 3.18 -28.84 -21.26
C ALA A 119 4.20 -27.87 -21.88
N ALA A 120 3.87 -27.24 -23.01
CA ALA A 120 4.70 -26.21 -23.60
C ALA A 120 4.94 -25.06 -22.60
N TYR A 121 3.89 -24.59 -21.95
CA TYR A 121 3.98 -23.52 -20.96
C TYR A 121 4.98 -23.85 -19.83
N LEU A 122 4.98 -25.08 -19.30
CA LEU A 122 5.89 -25.47 -18.23
C LEU A 122 7.33 -25.75 -18.70
N THR A 123 7.53 -26.17 -19.93
CA THR A 123 8.84 -26.55 -20.48
C THR A 123 9.50 -25.44 -21.30
N SER A 124 8.77 -24.41 -21.69
CA SER A 124 9.38 -23.26 -22.37
C SER A 124 10.49 -22.65 -21.49
N ALA A 125 11.61 -22.32 -22.12
CA ALA A 125 12.62 -21.51 -21.46
C ALA A 125 11.96 -20.20 -21.01
N VAL A 126 12.18 -19.82 -19.76
CA VAL A 126 11.72 -18.51 -19.27
C VAL A 126 12.53 -17.46 -20.02
N PRO A 127 11.93 -16.62 -20.86
CA PRO A 127 12.64 -15.45 -21.35
C PRO A 127 13.13 -14.68 -20.14
N GLU A 128 14.33 -14.12 -20.20
CA GLU A 128 14.69 -13.11 -19.19
C GLU A 128 13.55 -12.08 -19.19
N PRO A 129 13.01 -11.74 -18.01
CA PRO A 129 11.94 -10.74 -17.96
C PRO A 129 12.49 -9.48 -18.61
N GLU A 130 11.85 -9.01 -19.67
CA GLU A 130 12.18 -7.69 -20.20
C GLU A 130 12.06 -6.69 -19.05
N PRO A 131 12.98 -5.71 -18.96
CA PRO A 131 12.88 -4.68 -17.97
C PRO A 131 11.47 -4.08 -18.04
N VAL A 132 10.73 -4.15 -16.94
CA VAL A 132 9.37 -3.54 -16.91
C VAL A 132 9.58 -2.05 -17.16
N THR A 133 9.08 -1.56 -18.29
CA THR A 133 9.17 -0.13 -18.61
C THR A 133 8.23 0.62 -17.67
N PRO A 134 8.73 1.59 -16.89
CA PRO A 134 7.90 2.42 -16.03
C PRO A 134 6.78 3.09 -16.84
N GLN A 135 5.53 2.94 -16.41
CA GLN A 135 4.37 3.45 -17.16
C GLN A 135 4.17 4.96 -16.97
N LEU A 136 4.56 5.48 -15.80
CA LEU A 136 4.35 6.90 -15.46
C LEU A 136 5.49 7.83 -15.90
N GLY A 137 6.57 7.26 -16.44
CA GLY A 137 7.62 8.02 -17.15
C GLY A 137 8.43 8.96 -16.26
N GLY A 138 8.62 8.62 -15.00
CA GLY A 138 9.43 9.39 -14.05
C GLY A 138 9.27 8.93 -12.62
N LYS A 139 9.89 9.64 -11.69
CA LYS A 139 9.80 9.34 -10.26
C LYS A 139 8.40 9.63 -9.73
N ILE A 140 7.82 8.68 -9.00
CA ILE A 140 6.55 8.84 -8.28
C ILE A 140 6.84 9.19 -6.83
N ILE A 141 6.13 10.15 -6.28
CA ILE A 141 6.21 10.50 -4.87
C ILE A 141 5.03 9.87 -4.14
N VAL A 142 5.30 9.04 -3.14
CA VAL A 142 4.27 8.51 -2.24
C VAL A 142 4.46 9.13 -0.86
N GLU A 143 3.49 9.94 -0.46
CA GLU A 143 3.43 10.49 0.90
C GLU A 143 2.45 9.69 1.73
N HIS A 144 2.92 9.25 2.89
CA HIS A 144 2.09 8.53 3.85
C HIS A 144 2.59 8.70 5.28
N THR A 145 1.83 8.13 6.22
CA THR A 145 2.05 8.25 7.66
C THR A 145 1.66 9.63 8.17
N SER A 146 2.45 10.67 7.89
CA SER A 146 2.17 12.10 8.19
C SER A 146 1.58 12.30 9.60
N VAL A 147 2.24 11.69 10.60
CA VAL A 147 1.82 11.76 12.02
C VAL A 147 2.44 12.97 12.67
N ASN A 148 1.62 13.79 13.33
CA ASN A 148 2.11 14.94 14.09
C ASN A 148 3.10 14.48 15.18
N PRO A 149 4.31 15.06 15.23
CA PRO A 149 5.36 14.61 16.14
C PRO A 149 5.17 15.16 17.56
N ASN A 150 4.03 14.83 18.18
CA ASN A 150 3.65 15.32 19.50
C ASN A 150 3.46 14.23 20.56
N LYS A 151 3.24 12.99 20.17
CA LYS A 151 3.00 11.83 21.04
C LYS A 151 3.10 10.52 20.26
N ALA A 152 3.01 9.38 20.93
CA ALA A 152 3.04 8.07 20.30
C ALA A 152 1.97 7.92 19.19
N ALA A 153 2.33 7.19 18.14
CA ALA A 153 1.42 6.86 17.05
C ALA A 153 0.37 5.82 17.48
N HIS A 154 -0.83 5.90 16.91
CA HIS A 154 -1.95 4.99 17.21
C HIS A 154 -2.38 4.17 15.97
N ILE A 155 -3.24 3.17 16.16
CA ILE A 155 -3.64 2.22 15.11
C ILE A 155 -4.21 2.89 13.84
N GLY A 156 -4.86 4.05 13.95
CA GLY A 156 -5.32 4.82 12.78
C GLY A 156 -4.16 5.27 11.89
N HIS A 157 -3.05 5.70 12.51
CA HIS A 157 -1.80 6.03 11.80
C HIS A 157 -1.16 4.78 11.17
N LEU A 158 -1.25 3.64 11.85
CA LEU A 158 -0.72 2.38 11.33
C LEU A 158 -1.40 1.95 10.04
N ARG A 159 -2.73 2.12 9.94
CA ARG A 159 -3.45 1.81 8.69
C ARG A 159 -2.94 2.68 7.53
N ASN A 160 -2.78 3.98 7.78
CA ASN A 160 -2.19 4.90 6.80
C ASN A 160 -0.80 4.40 6.35
N ALA A 161 0.07 4.14 7.31
CA ALA A 161 1.46 3.74 7.06
C ALA A 161 1.54 2.42 6.28
N VAL A 162 0.73 1.41 6.65
CA VAL A 162 0.69 0.10 5.97
C VAL A 162 0.13 0.21 4.55
N LEU A 163 -0.93 1.00 4.33
CA LEU A 163 -1.47 1.25 2.99
C LEU A 163 -0.45 1.98 2.11
N GLY A 164 0.23 2.99 2.65
CA GLY A 164 1.24 3.76 1.95
C GLY A 164 2.45 2.91 1.57
N ASP A 165 3.06 2.22 2.52
CA ASP A 165 4.19 1.32 2.27
C ASP A 165 3.85 0.22 1.26
N THR A 166 2.64 -0.36 1.37
CA THR A 166 2.22 -1.39 0.40
C THR A 166 2.03 -0.78 -0.99
N THR A 167 1.52 0.45 -1.10
CA THR A 167 1.45 1.17 -2.39
C THR A 167 2.84 1.41 -2.98
N VAL A 168 3.82 1.79 -2.16
CA VAL A 168 5.24 1.90 -2.56
C VAL A 168 5.75 0.58 -3.11
N ARG A 169 5.53 -0.52 -2.38
CA ARG A 169 5.97 -1.87 -2.79
C ARG A 169 5.29 -2.33 -4.08
N MET A 170 4.00 -2.05 -4.24
CA MET A 170 3.24 -2.33 -5.46
C MET A 170 3.84 -1.60 -6.66
N LEU A 171 4.07 -0.29 -6.56
CA LEU A 171 4.66 0.52 -7.62
C LEU A 171 6.07 0.03 -7.99
N ARG A 172 6.92 -0.20 -6.98
CA ARG A 172 8.27 -0.75 -7.21
C ARG A 172 8.25 -2.14 -7.86
N SER A 173 7.23 -2.98 -7.55
CA SER A 173 7.09 -4.31 -8.14
C SER A 173 6.76 -4.32 -9.63
N VAL A 174 6.22 -3.21 -10.15
CA VAL A 174 5.97 -3.02 -11.57
C VAL A 174 7.00 -2.09 -12.24
N GLY A 175 8.15 -1.88 -11.59
CA GLY A 175 9.30 -1.17 -12.15
C GLY A 175 9.31 0.34 -11.97
N GLU A 176 8.34 0.92 -11.24
CA GLU A 176 8.33 2.36 -11.00
C GLU A 176 9.42 2.80 -10.01
N THR A 177 10.00 3.95 -10.24
CA THR A 177 10.90 4.62 -9.29
C THR A 177 10.07 5.40 -8.29
N VAL A 178 10.22 5.10 -6.99
CA VAL A 178 9.38 5.69 -5.94
C VAL A 178 10.23 6.38 -4.88
N GLU A 179 9.87 7.62 -4.58
CA GLU A 179 10.34 8.41 -3.43
C GLU A 179 9.27 8.36 -2.32
N VAL A 180 9.69 8.00 -1.11
CA VAL A 180 8.80 7.84 0.05
C VAL A 180 8.93 9.03 0.98
N GLN A 181 7.83 9.76 1.17
CA GLN A 181 7.78 10.95 2.02
C GLN A 181 6.90 10.72 3.25
N ASN A 182 7.35 11.27 4.39
CA ASN A 182 6.54 11.40 5.60
C ASN A 182 6.54 12.88 6.00
N TYR A 183 5.44 13.58 5.75
CA TYR A 183 5.30 15.01 6.03
C TYR A 183 5.14 15.26 7.54
N ILE A 184 5.93 16.19 8.08
CA ILE A 184 6.05 16.42 9.52
C ILE A 184 5.46 17.79 9.89
N ASP A 185 4.22 17.80 10.40
CA ASP A 185 3.59 18.99 10.98
C ASP A 185 4.17 19.27 12.36
N ASN A 186 5.30 19.98 12.38
CA ASN A 186 6.05 20.33 13.58
C ASN A 186 5.66 21.67 14.20
N THR A 187 4.71 22.40 13.63
CA THR A 187 4.22 23.72 14.08
C THR A 187 2.74 23.76 14.42
N GLY A 188 2.05 22.62 14.35
CA GLY A 188 0.62 22.51 14.57
C GLY A 188 0.21 22.63 16.04
N VAL A 189 -1.12 22.79 16.22
CA VAL A 189 -1.78 22.89 17.54
C VAL A 189 -1.38 21.77 18.50
N GLN A 190 -1.16 20.56 17.99
CA GLN A 190 -0.86 19.41 18.83
C GLN A 190 0.54 19.47 19.41
N VAL A 191 1.51 20.01 18.68
CA VAL A 191 2.87 20.23 19.17
C VAL A 191 2.86 21.37 20.20
N ALA A 192 2.16 22.46 19.91
CA ALA A 192 1.98 23.58 20.85
C ALA A 192 1.40 23.12 22.20
N ASP A 193 0.43 22.19 22.19
CA ASP A 193 -0.15 21.65 23.42
C ASP A 193 0.89 20.88 24.25
N VAL A 194 1.75 20.08 23.65
CA VAL A 194 2.81 19.38 24.39
C VAL A 194 3.84 20.37 24.98
N VAL A 195 4.17 21.42 24.22
CA VAL A 195 5.02 22.50 24.71
C VAL A 195 4.40 23.19 25.92
N VAL A 196 3.09 23.52 25.87
CA VAL A 196 2.35 24.05 27.03
C VAL A 196 2.40 23.08 28.20
N GLY A 197 2.26 21.78 27.97
CA GLY A 197 2.38 20.76 29.00
C GLY A 197 3.74 20.81 29.73
N PHE A 198 4.83 20.81 28.98
CA PHE A 198 6.17 20.89 29.56
C PHE A 198 6.43 22.23 30.29
N LYS A 199 5.99 23.38 29.73
CA LYS A 199 6.22 24.71 30.30
C LYS A 199 5.34 25.01 31.54
N HIS A 200 4.06 24.62 31.51
CA HIS A 200 3.07 25.10 32.48
C HIS A 200 2.57 24.02 33.45
N ILE A 201 2.57 22.74 33.07
CA ILE A 201 2.19 21.63 33.94
C ILE A 201 3.44 21.06 34.64
N GLU A 202 4.38 20.53 33.87
CA GLU A 202 5.61 19.93 34.43
C GLU A 202 6.68 20.95 34.85
N ARG A 203 6.65 22.13 34.25
CA ARG A 203 7.60 23.24 34.53
C ARG A 203 9.06 22.83 34.35
N ARG A 204 9.37 22.08 33.30
CA ARG A 204 10.70 21.56 32.98
C ARG A 204 11.47 22.50 32.05
N THR A 205 12.76 22.61 32.26
CA THR A 205 13.71 23.22 31.32
C THR A 205 14.04 22.23 30.20
N LEU A 206 14.58 22.72 29.07
CA LEU A 206 15.02 21.88 27.95
C LEU A 206 16.01 20.78 28.41
N ASP A 207 16.95 21.09 29.31
CA ASP A 207 17.91 20.10 29.82
C ASP A 207 17.24 19.01 30.66
N GLN A 208 16.22 19.35 31.44
CA GLN A 208 15.42 18.36 32.17
C GLN A 208 14.60 17.48 31.24
N ILE A 209 14.10 18.04 30.13
CA ILE A 209 13.38 17.27 29.10
C ILE A 209 14.34 16.34 28.36
N LYS A 210 15.56 16.79 28.05
CA LYS A 210 16.62 15.94 27.49
C LYS A 210 16.98 14.75 28.39
N ALA A 211 16.90 14.93 29.70
CA ALA A 211 17.21 13.89 30.70
C ALA A 211 16.08 12.85 30.91
N ILE A 212 14.93 12.96 30.26
CA ILE A 212 13.87 11.94 30.32
C ILE A 212 14.37 10.66 29.66
N ASP A 213 14.47 9.56 30.39
CA ASP A 213 15.03 8.27 29.94
C ASP A 213 13.95 7.25 29.51
N GLU A 214 12.70 7.49 29.86
CA GLU A 214 11.57 6.67 29.37
C GLU A 214 11.27 6.91 27.89
N LYS A 215 10.47 6.02 27.27
CA LYS A 215 10.04 6.15 25.88
C LYS A 215 9.34 7.49 25.69
N PHE A 216 10.00 8.41 25.00
CA PHE A 216 9.64 9.82 25.03
C PHE A 216 8.27 10.14 24.44
N ASP A 217 7.88 9.46 23.39
CA ASP A 217 6.56 9.61 22.78
C ASP A 217 5.43 9.11 23.69
N TYR A 218 5.70 8.15 24.60
CA TYR A 218 4.79 7.69 25.65
C TYR A 218 4.64 8.75 26.73
N HIS A 219 5.74 9.34 27.20
CA HIS A 219 5.69 10.48 28.11
C HIS A 219 4.84 11.62 27.53
N CYS A 220 5.10 11.98 26.28
CA CYS A 220 4.33 13.02 25.59
C CYS A 220 2.84 12.63 25.39
N TRP A 221 2.51 11.34 25.25
CA TRP A 221 1.12 10.86 25.18
C TRP A 221 0.38 11.16 26.48
N ASP A 222 0.97 10.83 27.62
CA ASP A 222 0.36 11.03 28.92
C ASP A 222 0.26 12.54 29.26
N LEU A 223 1.29 13.31 28.92
CA LEU A 223 1.30 14.76 29.08
C LEU A 223 0.22 15.44 28.22
N TYR A 224 0.06 15.03 26.97
CA TYR A 224 -0.99 15.55 26.07
C TYR A 224 -2.41 15.35 26.62
N ALA A 225 -2.66 14.21 27.25
CA ALA A 225 -3.95 13.95 27.92
C ALA A 225 -4.16 14.91 29.11
N GLN A 226 -3.09 15.16 29.91
CA GLN A 226 -3.15 16.10 31.02
C GLN A 226 -3.38 17.55 30.55
N VAL A 227 -2.81 17.96 29.42
CA VAL A 227 -3.05 19.28 28.80
C VAL A 227 -4.53 19.45 28.42
N GLY A 228 -5.17 18.40 27.92
CA GLY A 228 -6.59 18.42 27.66
C GLY A 228 -7.41 18.76 28.92
N GLN A 229 -7.12 18.07 30.03
CA GLN A 229 -7.78 18.33 31.33
C GLN A 229 -7.44 19.73 31.86
N PHE A 230 -6.21 20.16 31.74
CA PHE A 230 -5.74 21.50 32.16
C PHE A 230 -6.54 22.64 31.47
N TYR A 231 -6.91 22.48 30.22
CA TYR A 231 -7.78 23.43 29.52
C TYR A 231 -9.26 23.28 29.89
N GLU A 232 -9.71 22.08 30.25
CA GLU A 232 -11.09 21.87 30.69
C GLU A 232 -11.37 22.47 32.04
N GLU A 233 -10.42 22.42 32.97
CA GLU A 233 -10.50 23.05 34.29
C GLU A 233 -10.62 24.57 34.22
N ASP A 234 -9.92 25.21 33.26
CA ASP A 234 -9.97 26.67 33.07
C ASP A 234 -9.78 27.02 31.58
N LYS A 235 -10.86 27.38 30.92
CA LYS A 235 -10.86 27.72 29.48
C LYS A 235 -10.00 28.94 29.15
N SER A 236 -9.69 29.84 30.12
CA SER A 236 -8.78 30.97 29.89
C SER A 236 -7.37 30.51 29.53
N ARG A 237 -6.96 29.32 29.97
CA ARG A 237 -5.64 28.72 29.67
C ARG A 237 -5.45 28.37 28.19
N LEU A 238 -6.54 28.37 27.38
CA LEU A 238 -6.43 28.23 25.91
C LEU A 238 -5.63 29.38 25.28
N GLN A 239 -5.49 30.52 25.97
CA GLN A 239 -4.62 31.61 25.53
C GLN A 239 -3.15 31.16 25.46
N LEU A 240 -2.68 30.30 26.37
CA LEU A 240 -1.32 29.76 26.37
C LEU A 240 -1.01 28.99 25.06
N ARG A 241 -1.99 28.22 24.54
CA ARG A 241 -1.86 27.58 23.22
C ARG A 241 -1.68 28.60 22.11
N THR A 242 -2.52 29.66 22.13
CA THR A 242 -2.48 30.70 21.09
C THR A 242 -1.14 31.44 21.12
N ASP A 243 -0.66 31.78 22.31
CA ASP A 243 0.64 32.44 22.48
C ASP A 243 1.80 31.53 22.02
N THR A 244 1.75 30.25 22.41
CA THR A 244 2.74 29.25 21.97
C THR A 244 2.76 29.10 20.44
N LEU A 245 1.59 29.05 19.80
CA LEU A 245 1.50 28.97 18.32
C LEU A 245 2.17 30.18 17.66
N HIS A 246 1.94 31.41 18.17
CA HIS A 246 2.58 32.60 17.64
C HIS A 246 4.12 32.54 17.81
N GLU A 247 4.61 32.03 18.95
CA GLU A 247 6.05 31.86 19.18
C GLU A 247 6.65 30.80 18.23
N LEU A 248 5.91 29.71 17.89
CA LEU A 248 6.34 28.71 16.93
C LEU A 248 6.37 29.25 15.50
N GLU A 249 5.38 30.05 15.12
CA GLU A 249 5.31 30.69 13.79
C GLU A 249 6.45 31.72 13.59
N ALA A 250 6.93 32.35 14.66
CA ALA A 250 8.07 33.26 14.60
C ALA A 250 9.38 32.57 14.19
N GLY A 251 9.52 31.25 14.43
CA GLY A 251 10.65 30.44 13.97
C GLY A 251 11.94 30.64 14.76
N GLU A 252 11.90 31.31 15.91
CA GLU A 252 13.06 31.60 16.77
C GLU A 252 12.67 31.68 18.26
N GLY A 253 13.67 31.59 19.13
CA GLY A 253 13.51 31.71 20.58
C GLY A 253 13.34 30.38 21.30
N GLU A 254 13.33 30.44 22.63
CA GLU A 254 13.36 29.27 23.53
C GLU A 254 12.20 28.33 23.32
N THR A 255 11.00 28.83 23.05
CA THR A 255 9.79 28.00 22.78
C THR A 255 9.90 27.25 21.46
N TYR A 256 10.45 27.90 20.42
CA TYR A 256 10.69 27.24 19.14
C TYR A 256 11.76 26.15 19.27
N GLU A 257 12.89 26.42 19.94
CA GLU A 257 13.94 25.43 20.20
C GLU A 257 13.41 24.22 20.99
N LEU A 258 12.53 24.47 21.97
CA LEU A 258 11.89 23.42 22.75
C LEU A 258 10.96 22.57 21.87
N ALA A 259 10.11 23.19 21.05
CA ALA A 259 9.19 22.49 20.15
C ALA A 259 9.94 21.69 19.08
N ASP A 260 11.01 22.24 18.51
CA ASP A 260 11.86 21.57 17.54
C ASP A 260 12.52 20.32 18.14
N TYR A 261 13.07 20.45 19.38
CA TYR A 261 13.63 19.30 20.09
C TYR A 261 12.59 18.21 20.38
N ILE A 262 11.40 18.59 20.89
CA ILE A 262 10.31 17.65 21.18
C ILE A 262 9.89 16.92 19.90
N SER A 263 9.66 17.68 18.83
CA SER A 263 9.22 17.13 17.56
C SER A 263 10.22 16.15 16.96
N GLN A 264 11.51 16.49 16.94
CA GLN A 264 12.55 15.60 16.42
C GLN A 264 12.70 14.33 17.27
N ARG A 265 12.60 14.42 18.59
CA ARG A 265 12.71 13.27 19.49
C ARG A 265 11.51 12.32 19.36
N VAL A 266 10.28 12.86 19.28
CA VAL A 266 9.06 12.07 19.03
C VAL A 266 9.12 11.44 17.63
N LEU A 267 9.59 12.19 16.62
CA LEU A 267 9.76 11.66 15.26
C LEU A 267 10.72 10.46 15.24
N GLY A 268 11.83 10.51 16.00
CA GLY A 268 12.73 9.37 16.18
C GLY A 268 12.00 8.12 16.70
N CYS A 269 11.15 8.28 17.73
CA CYS A 269 10.30 7.19 18.24
C CYS A 269 9.32 6.67 17.19
N HIS A 270 8.72 7.58 16.38
CA HIS A 270 7.83 7.16 15.29
C HIS A 270 8.55 6.29 14.25
N LEU A 271 9.79 6.65 13.86
CA LEU A 271 10.57 5.86 12.92
C LEU A 271 10.89 4.46 13.48
N GLU A 272 11.25 4.37 14.77
CA GLU A 272 11.49 3.09 15.44
C GLU A 272 10.22 2.22 15.46
N THR A 273 9.06 2.81 15.78
CA THR A 273 7.77 2.12 15.74
C THR A 273 7.42 1.61 14.33
N MET A 274 7.64 2.44 13.29
CA MET A 274 7.35 2.06 11.91
C MET A 274 8.32 0.97 11.40
N LEU A 275 9.57 0.99 11.85
CA LEU A 275 10.55 -0.06 11.56
C LEU A 275 10.13 -1.43 12.08
N ARG A 276 9.45 -1.50 13.22
CA ARG A 276 8.90 -2.78 13.74
C ARG A 276 7.93 -3.46 12.77
N VAL A 277 7.29 -2.70 11.89
CA VAL A 277 6.39 -3.22 10.85
C VAL A 277 6.99 -3.13 9.44
N GLY A 278 8.31 -2.90 9.33
CA GLY A 278 9.08 -2.91 8.08
C GLY A 278 8.80 -1.71 7.18
N ILE A 279 8.52 -0.52 7.74
CA ILE A 279 8.23 0.72 7.01
C ILE A 279 9.38 1.72 7.17
N GLU A 280 9.87 2.23 6.05
CA GLU A 280 11.00 3.16 5.94
C GLU A 280 10.64 4.34 5.03
N TYR A 281 11.37 5.45 5.18
CA TYR A 281 11.15 6.69 4.44
C TYR A 281 12.46 7.20 3.84
N ASP A 282 12.36 7.90 2.69
CA ASP A 282 13.49 8.55 2.04
C ASP A 282 13.69 9.97 2.59
N VAL A 283 12.59 10.72 2.77
CA VAL A 283 12.66 12.11 3.23
C VAL A 283 11.49 12.50 4.15
N LEU A 284 11.79 13.37 5.10
CA LEU A 284 10.92 13.86 6.17
C LEU A 284 10.78 15.40 6.03
N PRO A 285 9.94 15.89 5.12
CA PRO A 285 9.74 17.33 4.94
C PRO A 285 9.00 17.92 6.14
N ARG A 286 9.51 19.04 6.70
CA ARG A 286 8.88 19.73 7.82
C ARG A 286 7.98 20.86 7.34
N GLU A 287 6.80 20.99 7.95
CA GLU A 287 5.84 22.06 7.63
C GLU A 287 6.45 23.47 7.86
N SER A 288 7.23 23.64 8.94
CA SER A 288 7.91 24.90 9.24
C SER A 288 8.80 25.39 8.09
N ASP A 289 9.44 24.47 7.38
CA ASP A 289 10.40 24.80 6.33
C ASP A 289 9.71 25.28 5.05
N VAL A 290 8.47 24.85 4.81
CA VAL A 290 7.62 25.35 3.69
C VAL A 290 7.39 26.88 3.83
N LEU A 291 7.25 27.35 5.07
CA LEU A 291 7.03 28.77 5.37
C LEU A 291 8.36 29.55 5.37
N HIS A 292 9.37 29.06 6.08
CA HIS A 292 10.58 29.80 6.34
C HIS A 292 11.56 29.85 5.15
N LEU A 293 11.45 28.91 4.19
CA LEU A 293 12.24 28.93 2.95
C LEU A 293 11.55 29.64 1.77
N ASN A 294 10.48 30.41 2.03
CA ASN A 294 9.71 31.13 1.01
C ASN A 294 9.04 30.23 -0.07
N ILE A 295 8.90 28.93 0.20
CA ILE A 295 8.24 27.99 -0.71
C ILE A 295 6.77 28.39 -0.84
N TRP A 296 6.12 28.74 0.29
CA TRP A 296 4.76 29.28 0.28
C TRP A 296 4.69 30.61 -0.51
N GLU A 297 5.58 31.56 -0.27
CA GLU A 297 5.54 32.86 -0.93
C GLU A 297 5.63 32.70 -2.45
N ARG A 298 6.52 31.81 -2.92
CA ARG A 298 6.66 31.51 -4.34
C ARG A 298 5.39 30.89 -4.92
N ALA A 299 4.80 29.92 -4.22
CA ALA A 299 3.52 29.30 -4.60
C ALA A 299 2.37 30.32 -4.62
N PHE A 300 2.29 31.17 -3.61
CA PHE A 300 1.26 32.22 -3.51
C PHE A 300 1.33 33.18 -4.71
N ASN A 301 2.51 33.64 -5.07
CA ASN A 301 2.69 34.51 -6.23
C ASN A 301 2.25 33.84 -7.52
N LEU A 302 2.60 32.57 -7.73
CA LEU A 302 2.15 31.81 -8.90
C LEU A 302 0.62 31.64 -8.93
N LEU A 303 -0.01 31.28 -7.79
CA LEU A 303 -1.46 31.15 -7.70
C LEU A 303 -2.18 32.47 -8.03
N LYS A 304 -1.62 33.60 -7.55
CA LYS A 304 -2.14 34.94 -7.84
C LYS A 304 -1.98 35.30 -9.31
N GLU A 305 -0.80 35.07 -9.89
CA GLU A 305 -0.51 35.33 -11.31
C GLU A 305 -1.43 34.51 -12.24
N ARG A 306 -1.78 33.29 -11.84
CA ARG A 306 -2.70 32.40 -12.58
C ARG A 306 -4.17 32.70 -12.31
N GLY A 307 -4.50 33.63 -11.40
CA GLY A 307 -5.88 33.94 -11.03
C GLY A 307 -6.60 32.81 -10.28
N ALA A 308 -5.84 31.87 -9.67
CA ALA A 308 -6.38 30.77 -8.91
C ALA A 308 -6.89 31.18 -7.53
N ILE A 309 -6.39 32.31 -7.02
CA ILE A 309 -6.81 32.93 -5.76
C ILE A 309 -7.11 34.41 -5.96
N GLU A 310 -8.07 34.94 -5.22
CA GLU A 310 -8.43 36.36 -5.24
C GLU A 310 -8.61 36.91 -3.84
N LEU A 311 -8.44 38.23 -3.68
CA LEU A 311 -8.71 38.93 -2.42
C LEU A 311 -10.21 39.21 -2.29
N ALA A 312 -10.86 38.63 -1.30
CA ALA A 312 -12.25 38.91 -1.01
C ALA A 312 -12.40 40.35 -0.45
N THR A 313 -13.13 41.20 -1.17
CA THR A 313 -13.30 42.63 -0.83
C THR A 313 -14.51 42.92 -0.03
N SER A 314 -15.45 41.98 0.13
CA SER A 314 -16.72 42.16 0.85
C SER A 314 -17.21 40.87 1.49
N GLY A 315 -18.24 40.97 2.32
CA GLY A 315 -18.86 39.82 3.00
C GLY A 315 -18.05 39.30 4.19
N ARG A 316 -18.34 38.07 4.64
CA ARG A 316 -17.75 37.43 5.82
C ARG A 316 -16.23 37.17 5.64
N LEU A 317 -15.79 36.98 4.40
CA LEU A 317 -14.41 36.67 4.06
C LEU A 317 -13.59 37.91 3.65
N ALA A 318 -14.11 39.13 3.85
CA ALA A 318 -13.37 40.36 3.47
C ALA A 318 -11.97 40.39 4.08
N GLY A 319 -10.95 40.67 3.21
CA GLY A 319 -9.55 40.68 3.59
C GLY A 319 -8.85 39.32 3.51
N CYS A 320 -9.59 38.21 3.27
CA CYS A 320 -8.98 36.90 3.05
C CYS A 320 -8.63 36.69 1.58
N TRP A 321 -7.58 35.93 1.30
CA TRP A 321 -7.35 35.35 -0.02
C TRP A 321 -8.09 34.05 -0.12
N VAL A 322 -8.93 33.90 -1.13
CA VAL A 322 -9.84 32.76 -1.30
C VAL A 322 -9.65 32.11 -2.66
N MET A 323 -9.89 30.80 -2.71
CA MET A 323 -10.05 30.03 -3.94
C MET A 323 -11.52 29.71 -4.12
N ARG A 324 -12.07 30.09 -5.28
CA ARG A 324 -13.48 29.80 -5.58
C ARG A 324 -13.70 28.33 -5.87
N ALA A 325 -14.85 27.82 -5.45
CA ALA A 325 -15.32 26.52 -5.90
C ALA A 325 -15.63 26.58 -7.40
N ALA A 326 -15.19 25.57 -8.17
CA ALA A 326 -15.72 25.37 -9.51
C ALA A 326 -17.23 25.10 -9.42
N GLU A 327 -18.04 25.74 -10.26
CA GLU A 327 -19.45 25.39 -10.40
C GLU A 327 -19.55 23.92 -10.80
N GLU A 328 -20.12 23.06 -9.95
CA GLU A 328 -20.39 21.67 -10.28
C GLU A 328 -21.86 21.41 -10.55
N GLU A 329 -22.06 20.76 -11.67
CA GLU A 329 -23.22 19.93 -11.96
C GLU A 329 -23.23 18.75 -10.98
N ASP A 330 -24.38 18.52 -10.29
CA ASP A 330 -24.70 17.39 -9.39
C ASP A 330 -24.23 17.48 -7.92
N VAL A 331 -24.95 18.29 -7.14
CA VAL A 331 -25.13 18.03 -5.70
C VAL A 331 -26.58 17.59 -5.47
N ASN A 332 -26.77 16.35 -5.02
CA ASN A 332 -28.07 15.89 -4.52
C ASN A 332 -28.53 16.80 -3.38
N ASP A 333 -29.69 17.38 -3.56
CA ASP A 333 -30.41 18.34 -2.74
C ASP A 333 -31.03 17.68 -1.49
N ASP A 334 -30.23 17.26 -0.50
CA ASP A 334 -30.83 16.76 0.76
C ASP A 334 -29.95 16.98 2.00
N GLU A 335 -29.35 18.16 2.15
CA GLU A 335 -28.99 18.71 3.47
C GLU A 335 -28.64 20.19 3.33
N GLU A 336 -29.41 21.08 3.99
CA GLU A 336 -29.10 22.50 4.20
C GLU A 336 -27.83 22.67 5.04
N THR A 337 -26.66 22.42 4.45
CA THR A 337 -25.39 22.96 4.92
C THR A 337 -25.06 24.17 4.07
N GLU A 338 -24.97 25.36 4.70
CA GLU A 338 -24.43 26.56 4.07
C GLU A 338 -23.16 26.23 3.32
N HIS A 339 -23.24 26.11 1.99
CA HIS A 339 -22.09 25.92 1.11
C HIS A 339 -21.13 27.10 1.31
N GLU A 340 -20.00 26.87 1.96
CA GLU A 340 -18.88 27.79 1.83
C GLU A 340 -18.39 27.71 0.37
N ALA A 341 -18.92 28.57 -0.46
CA ALA A 341 -18.58 28.62 -1.89
C ALA A 341 -17.10 28.91 -2.15
N ASP A 342 -16.38 29.43 -1.15
CA ASP A 342 -14.98 29.85 -1.28
C ASP A 342 -14.11 29.27 -0.16
N LYS A 343 -12.94 28.70 -0.53
CA LYS A 343 -11.96 28.18 0.43
C LYS A 343 -10.93 29.24 0.79
N VAL A 344 -10.83 29.57 2.08
CA VAL A 344 -9.81 30.49 2.57
C VAL A 344 -8.42 29.86 2.48
N ILE A 345 -7.53 30.49 1.76
CA ILE A 345 -6.13 30.12 1.58
C ILE A 345 -5.23 30.94 2.51
N VAL A 346 -5.46 32.27 2.61
CA VAL A 346 -4.82 33.14 3.59
C VAL A 346 -5.89 33.94 4.32
N ARG A 347 -5.82 33.95 5.63
CA ARG A 347 -6.77 34.71 6.50
C ARG A 347 -6.49 36.22 6.37
N SER A 348 -7.46 37.04 6.77
CA SER A 348 -7.36 38.50 6.77
C SER A 348 -6.22 39.07 7.65
N ASN A 349 -5.75 38.29 8.63
CA ASN A 349 -4.59 38.61 9.45
C ASN A 349 -3.24 38.13 8.87
N GLY A 350 -3.22 37.61 7.63
CA GLY A 350 -2.03 37.13 6.96
C GLY A 350 -1.65 35.67 7.24
N ILE A 351 -2.36 34.98 8.15
CA ILE A 351 -2.06 33.57 8.47
C ILE A 351 -2.44 32.66 7.31
N VAL A 352 -1.48 31.85 6.84
CA VAL A 352 -1.66 30.84 5.81
C VAL A 352 -2.41 29.63 6.39
N THR A 353 -3.47 29.20 5.73
CA THR A 353 -4.20 27.99 6.14
C THR A 353 -3.42 26.74 5.75
N TYR A 354 -3.77 25.58 6.37
CA TYR A 354 -3.17 24.29 6.00
C TYR A 354 -3.35 23.98 4.50
N THR A 355 -4.50 24.33 3.90
CA THR A 355 -4.71 24.15 2.45
C THR A 355 -3.71 24.92 1.61
N GLY A 356 -3.36 26.16 2.01
CA GLY A 356 -2.34 26.95 1.32
C GLY A 356 -0.94 26.30 1.40
N LYS A 357 -0.56 25.85 2.59
CA LYS A 357 0.73 25.15 2.80
C LYS A 357 0.80 23.86 1.98
N ASP A 358 -0.29 23.08 1.96
CA ASP A 358 -0.39 21.84 1.17
C ASP A 358 -0.26 22.11 -0.33
N ILE A 359 -0.89 23.17 -0.87
CA ILE A 359 -0.73 23.53 -2.28
C ILE A 359 0.74 23.82 -2.59
N ALA A 360 1.42 24.61 -1.77
CA ALA A 360 2.82 24.95 -1.96
C ALA A 360 3.71 23.70 -1.95
N PHE A 361 3.47 22.81 -0.98
CA PHE A 361 4.21 21.56 -0.88
C PHE A 361 3.99 20.63 -2.08
N HIS A 362 2.75 20.54 -2.59
CA HIS A 362 2.45 19.72 -3.77
C HIS A 362 3.03 20.33 -5.06
N LEU A 363 3.08 21.65 -5.19
CA LEU A 363 3.79 22.29 -6.29
C LEU A 363 5.29 22.00 -6.26
N TRP A 364 5.92 21.99 -5.06
CA TRP A 364 7.28 21.53 -4.90
C TRP A 364 7.46 20.05 -5.27
N LYS A 365 6.57 19.16 -4.81
CA LYS A 365 6.59 17.73 -5.18
C LYS A 365 6.64 17.53 -6.69
N LEU A 366 5.88 18.32 -7.45
CA LEU A 366 5.85 18.24 -8.92
C LEU A 366 6.94 19.06 -9.60
N GLY A 367 7.83 19.71 -8.84
CA GLY A 367 8.91 20.52 -9.39
C GLY A 367 8.43 21.77 -10.14
N GLN A 368 7.28 22.34 -9.72
CA GLN A 368 6.71 23.56 -10.32
C GLN A 368 7.26 24.85 -9.68
N LEU A 369 8.10 24.71 -8.67
CA LEU A 369 8.75 25.83 -7.98
C LEU A 369 10.26 25.81 -8.26
N ASP A 370 10.85 26.99 -8.52
CA ASP A 370 12.29 27.17 -8.72
C ASP A 370 13.04 27.31 -7.38
N ILE A 371 12.58 26.60 -6.36
CA ILE A 371 13.12 26.61 -5.01
C ILE A 371 13.08 25.21 -4.41
N ASP A 372 14.07 24.89 -3.59
CA ASP A 372 14.17 23.59 -2.91
C ASP A 372 14.49 23.79 -1.42
N PHE A 373 14.32 22.73 -0.64
CA PHE A 373 14.75 22.66 0.73
C PHE A 373 16.26 22.47 0.85
N TYR A 374 16.81 22.69 2.06
CA TYR A 374 18.07 22.12 2.48
C TYR A 374 17.80 20.81 3.21
N TYR A 375 18.77 19.88 3.19
CA TYR A 375 18.60 18.53 3.72
C TYR A 375 19.77 18.12 4.59
N LYS A 376 19.46 17.44 5.70
CA LYS A 376 20.46 16.81 6.56
C LYS A 376 20.06 15.36 6.89
N PRO A 377 21.05 14.46 7.17
CA PRO A 377 20.75 13.12 7.63
C PRO A 377 19.98 13.18 8.96
N PHE A 378 18.92 12.38 9.08
CA PHE A 378 18.15 12.29 10.33
C PHE A 378 18.23 10.91 10.97
N TYR A 379 17.97 9.85 10.20
CA TYR A 379 17.99 8.48 10.69
C TYR A 379 18.76 7.59 9.71
N ARG A 380 19.55 6.65 10.23
CA ARG A 380 20.27 5.69 9.40
C ARG A 380 19.73 4.29 9.66
N TYR A 381 19.17 3.67 8.64
CA TYR A 381 18.67 2.31 8.67
C TYR A 381 19.79 1.28 8.73
N SER A 382 19.46 0.05 9.12
CA SER A 382 20.45 -1.03 9.31
C SER A 382 21.14 -1.48 8.01
N ASP A 383 20.50 -1.27 6.86
CA ASP A 383 21.03 -1.53 5.51
C ASP A 383 21.94 -0.41 4.98
N GLY A 384 22.07 0.68 5.75
CA GLY A 384 22.88 1.85 5.42
C GLY A 384 22.11 2.97 4.70
N GLN A 385 20.86 2.77 4.32
CA GLN A 385 20.02 3.84 3.79
C GLN A 385 19.82 4.95 4.83
N VAL A 386 19.53 6.16 4.38
CA VAL A 386 19.36 7.34 5.24
C VAL A 386 17.99 7.95 4.99
N ALA A 387 17.21 8.15 6.07
CA ALA A 387 16.11 9.07 6.05
C ALA A 387 16.62 10.49 6.24
N TRP A 388 16.33 11.35 5.29
CA TRP A 388 16.74 12.75 5.29
C TRP A 388 15.63 13.62 5.90
N ILE A 389 15.99 14.68 6.59
CA ILE A 389 15.03 15.68 7.07
C ILE A 389 15.36 17.05 6.44
N THR A 390 14.33 17.84 6.17
CA THR A 390 14.53 19.21 5.70
C THR A 390 15.04 20.12 6.80
N THR A 391 15.71 21.19 6.44
CA THR A 391 16.21 22.23 7.37
C THR A 391 16.16 23.60 6.69
N THR A 392 16.00 24.66 7.48
CA THR A 392 16.10 26.06 7.02
C THR A 392 17.53 26.58 7.04
N ASN A 393 18.43 25.88 7.72
CA ASN A 393 19.82 26.31 7.89
C ASN A 393 20.68 25.79 6.74
N PRO A 394 21.18 26.68 5.84
CA PRO A 394 22.02 26.28 4.71
C PRO A 394 23.36 25.67 5.13
N ASN A 395 23.83 25.96 6.36
CA ASN A 395 25.08 25.39 6.89
C ASN A 395 24.92 23.93 7.33
N GLU A 396 23.71 23.44 7.52
CA GLU A 396 23.41 22.04 7.86
C GLU A 396 23.17 21.20 6.58
N ASN A 397 23.10 21.83 5.40
CA ASN A 397 22.84 21.11 4.17
C ASN A 397 24.00 20.16 3.85
N ASP A 398 23.71 18.88 3.77
CA ASP A 398 24.67 17.88 3.31
C ASP A 398 24.52 17.68 1.79
N PRO A 399 25.52 18.07 0.99
CA PRO A 399 25.46 17.99 -0.48
C PRO A 399 25.37 16.55 -1.01
N ALA A 400 25.55 15.54 -0.14
CA ALA A 400 25.42 14.13 -0.53
C ALA A 400 23.96 13.64 -0.56
N HIS A 401 22.99 14.48 -0.20
CA HIS A 401 21.57 14.11 -0.27
C HIS A 401 21.13 13.77 -1.69
N PRO A 402 20.22 12.79 -1.88
CA PRO A 402 19.56 12.55 -3.17
C PRO A 402 18.74 13.77 -3.63
N ARG A 403 18.44 13.86 -4.92
CA ARG A 403 17.50 14.85 -5.43
C ARG A 403 16.07 14.42 -5.06
N PHE A 404 15.45 15.16 -4.15
CA PHE A 404 14.05 14.96 -3.74
C PHE A 404 13.09 15.81 -4.57
N GLY A 405 11.78 15.55 -4.45
CA GLY A 405 10.76 16.26 -5.22
C GLY A 405 10.84 16.02 -6.72
N SER A 406 10.28 16.91 -7.52
CA SER A 406 10.25 16.88 -8.99
C SER A 406 9.68 15.56 -9.55
N GLY A 407 8.63 15.03 -8.94
CA GLY A 407 7.93 13.82 -9.36
C GLY A 407 7.15 13.99 -10.67
N ALA A 408 6.95 12.88 -11.38
CA ALA A 408 6.02 12.80 -12.51
C ALA A 408 4.55 12.66 -12.04
N ALA A 409 4.37 12.21 -10.81
CA ALA A 409 3.08 12.11 -10.11
C ALA A 409 3.32 12.06 -8.59
N TYR A 410 2.27 12.30 -7.80
CA TYR A 410 2.27 12.05 -6.36
C TYR A 410 1.02 11.25 -5.94
N PHE A 411 1.17 10.42 -4.91
CA PHE A 411 0.09 9.72 -4.24
C PHE A 411 0.13 10.02 -2.75
N ASN A 412 -0.93 10.66 -2.23
CA ASN A 412 -1.04 11.01 -0.84
C ASN A 412 -2.03 10.08 -0.14
N VAL A 413 -1.57 9.38 0.89
CA VAL A 413 -2.41 8.48 1.69
C VAL A 413 -2.97 9.25 2.88
N ILE A 414 -4.23 9.66 2.80
CA ILE A 414 -4.87 10.54 3.78
C ILE A 414 -6.29 10.05 4.09
N ASP A 415 -6.74 10.22 5.34
CA ASP A 415 -8.10 9.86 5.80
C ASP A 415 -9.18 10.49 4.92
N ILE A 416 -10.26 9.76 4.65
CA ILE A 416 -11.37 10.18 3.79
C ILE A 416 -12.01 11.49 4.26
N GLY A 417 -11.97 11.79 5.56
CA GLY A 417 -12.46 13.05 6.13
C GLY A 417 -11.70 14.29 5.62
N GLN A 418 -10.54 14.11 4.98
CA GLN A 418 -9.76 15.18 4.36
C GLN A 418 -10.02 15.34 2.85
N SER A 419 -11.00 14.62 2.28
CA SER A 419 -11.27 14.68 0.84
C SER A 419 -11.67 16.08 0.36
N TYR A 420 -12.42 16.82 1.17
CA TYR A 420 -12.79 18.19 0.84
C TYR A 420 -11.60 19.15 0.76
N PRO A 421 -10.69 19.25 1.75
CA PRO A 421 -9.47 20.04 1.61
C PRO A 421 -8.58 19.59 0.43
N GLN A 422 -8.43 18.28 0.23
CA GLN A 422 -7.58 17.73 -0.84
C GLN A 422 -8.08 18.08 -2.25
N ARG A 423 -9.39 18.26 -2.41
CA ARG A 423 -9.97 18.80 -3.65
C ARG A 423 -9.42 20.20 -3.98
N TYR A 424 -9.39 21.11 -3.00
CA TYR A 424 -8.86 22.46 -3.21
C TYR A 424 -7.33 22.45 -3.42
N VAL A 425 -6.61 21.55 -2.74
CA VAL A 425 -5.18 21.35 -3.02
C VAL A 425 -5.00 20.97 -4.49
N LYS A 426 -5.75 20.00 -4.98
CA LYS A 426 -5.69 19.59 -6.39
C LYS A 426 -6.00 20.74 -7.35
N LEU A 427 -7.06 21.53 -7.10
CA LEU A 427 -7.42 22.69 -7.91
C LEU A 427 -6.30 23.73 -7.93
N GLY A 428 -5.69 24.04 -6.80
CA GLY A 428 -4.56 24.98 -6.72
C GLY A 428 -3.34 24.50 -7.49
N VAL A 429 -3.03 23.21 -7.41
CA VAL A 429 -1.93 22.62 -8.17
C VAL A 429 -2.23 22.62 -9.66
N MET A 430 -3.45 22.25 -10.09
CA MET A 430 -3.88 22.26 -11.49
C MET A 430 -3.73 23.64 -12.14
N ALA A 431 -4.00 24.71 -11.39
CA ALA A 431 -3.90 26.08 -11.90
C ALA A 431 -2.45 26.47 -12.30
N VAL A 432 -1.45 25.80 -11.73
CA VAL A 432 -0.01 26.07 -11.95
C VAL A 432 0.65 24.99 -12.79
N ASP A 433 0.19 23.74 -12.70
CA ASP A 433 0.81 22.58 -13.36
C ASP A 433 0.58 22.58 -14.87
N ASN A 434 1.58 23.04 -15.63
CA ASN A 434 1.51 23.10 -17.08
C ASN A 434 1.67 21.73 -17.76
N ASP A 435 2.23 20.75 -17.05
CA ASP A 435 2.61 19.42 -17.58
C ASP A 435 1.54 18.36 -17.32
N GLN A 436 0.41 18.74 -16.76
CA GLN A 436 -0.70 17.84 -16.39
C GLN A 436 -0.27 16.67 -15.47
N ARG A 437 0.79 16.85 -14.67
CA ARG A 437 1.28 15.83 -13.74
C ARG A 437 0.28 15.54 -12.63
N VAL A 438 -0.49 16.56 -12.22
CA VAL A 438 -1.56 16.45 -11.24
C VAL A 438 -2.68 15.52 -11.68
N GLU A 439 -2.93 15.36 -12.98
CA GLU A 439 -3.92 14.41 -13.50
C GLU A 439 -3.54 12.94 -13.24
N ARG A 440 -2.23 12.65 -13.17
CA ARG A 440 -1.69 11.33 -12.82
C ARG A 440 -1.57 11.12 -11.31
N SER A 441 -1.84 12.16 -10.53
CA SER A 441 -1.70 12.17 -9.09
C SER A 441 -3.03 11.86 -8.41
N ALA A 442 -2.99 11.22 -7.23
CA ALA A 442 -4.19 10.80 -6.51
C ALA A 442 -4.09 11.04 -5.01
N HIS A 443 -5.21 11.46 -4.42
CA HIS A 443 -5.50 11.29 -3.01
C HIS A 443 -5.99 9.86 -2.78
N LEU A 444 -5.18 9.06 -2.09
CA LEU A 444 -5.53 7.71 -1.67
C LEU A 444 -6.33 7.77 -0.37
N ALA A 445 -7.62 8.08 -0.51
CA ALA A 445 -8.54 8.12 0.62
C ALA A 445 -8.71 6.73 1.24
N TYR A 446 -8.78 6.67 2.57
CA TYR A 446 -9.06 5.45 3.29
C TYR A 446 -9.98 5.69 4.50
N GLU A 447 -10.76 4.67 4.86
CA GLU A 447 -11.66 4.68 6.01
C GLU A 447 -10.93 4.30 7.32
N LYS A 448 -11.53 4.68 8.43
CA LYS A 448 -10.97 4.53 9.79
C LYS A 448 -10.87 3.08 10.24
N VAL A 449 -9.95 2.85 11.19
CA VAL A 449 -9.85 1.61 11.95
C VAL A 449 -10.46 1.82 13.33
N ALA A 450 -11.36 0.91 13.70
CA ALA A 450 -11.86 0.71 15.05
C ALA A 450 -11.27 -0.57 15.65
N LEU A 451 -11.46 -0.80 16.94
CA LEU A 451 -11.09 -2.02 17.62
C LEU A 451 -12.33 -2.74 18.13
N THR A 452 -12.29 -4.08 18.20
CA THR A 452 -13.32 -4.81 18.92
C THR A 452 -13.20 -4.56 20.44
N PRO A 453 -14.32 -4.64 21.21
CA PRO A 453 -14.25 -4.54 22.66
C PRO A 453 -13.26 -5.53 23.31
N ALA A 454 -13.21 -6.76 22.81
CA ALA A 454 -12.27 -7.78 23.29
C ALA A 454 -10.79 -7.34 23.10
N THR A 455 -10.46 -6.76 21.96
CA THR A 455 -9.13 -6.20 21.70
C THR A 455 -8.78 -5.07 22.66
N VAL A 456 -9.72 -4.15 22.92
CA VAL A 456 -9.52 -3.02 23.84
C VAL A 456 -9.28 -3.50 25.28
N GLU A 457 -10.02 -4.53 25.73
CA GLU A 457 -9.84 -5.12 27.06
C GLU A 457 -8.49 -5.87 27.18
N GLN A 458 -8.05 -6.58 26.14
CA GLN A 458 -6.72 -7.24 26.14
C GLN A 458 -5.56 -6.22 26.21
N LEU A 459 -5.77 -5.00 25.73
CA LEU A 459 -4.83 -3.89 25.87
C LEU A 459 -4.92 -3.19 27.23
N GLY A 460 -5.63 -3.78 28.20
CA GLY A 460 -5.73 -3.30 29.58
C GLY A 460 -6.67 -2.10 29.79
N GLN A 461 -7.42 -1.70 28.77
CA GLN A 461 -8.36 -0.57 28.89
C GLN A 461 -9.71 -1.06 29.44
N ARG A 462 -10.30 -0.26 30.34
CA ARG A 462 -11.61 -0.54 30.91
C ARG A 462 -12.71 0.08 30.02
N LEU A 463 -13.64 -0.75 29.60
CA LEU A 463 -14.83 -0.31 28.85
C LEU A 463 -16.05 -0.14 29.73
N SER A 464 -16.91 0.82 29.39
CA SER A 464 -18.26 0.90 29.93
C SER A 464 -19.10 -0.29 29.45
N GLU A 465 -20.21 -0.60 30.16
CA GLU A 465 -21.13 -1.66 29.73
C GLU A 465 -21.75 -1.35 28.35
N GLU A 466 -22.00 -0.07 28.07
CA GLU A 466 -22.49 0.39 26.77
C GLU A 466 -21.46 0.15 25.65
N ASP A 467 -20.17 0.45 25.89
CA ASP A 467 -19.11 0.25 24.91
C ASP A 467 -18.84 -1.22 24.65
N ARG A 468 -18.98 -2.11 25.64
CA ARG A 468 -18.88 -3.57 25.47
C ARG A 468 -19.93 -4.13 24.51
N GLN A 469 -21.09 -3.51 24.44
CA GLN A 469 -22.19 -3.94 23.55
C GLN A 469 -22.05 -3.41 22.13
N ARG A 470 -21.10 -2.50 21.88
CA ARG A 470 -20.82 -1.98 20.54
C ARG A 470 -20.01 -3.01 19.73
N GLY A 471 -20.31 -3.14 18.44
CA GLY A 471 -19.54 -4.01 17.55
C GLY A 471 -18.12 -3.50 17.27
N ALA A 472 -17.88 -2.19 17.46
CA ALA A 472 -16.60 -1.54 17.22
C ALA A 472 -16.45 -0.26 18.06
N ILE A 473 -15.24 -0.02 18.54
CA ILE A 473 -14.88 1.14 19.34
C ILE A 473 -13.97 2.04 18.52
N GLY A 474 -14.45 3.22 18.17
CA GLY A 474 -13.68 4.22 17.46
C GLY A 474 -12.59 4.83 18.35
N MET A 475 -11.39 4.97 17.81
CA MET A 475 -10.27 5.58 18.50
C MET A 475 -10.40 7.09 18.57
N SER A 476 -10.23 7.66 19.76
CA SER A 476 -10.20 9.11 19.97
C SER A 476 -9.07 9.47 20.94
N GLY A 477 -8.01 9.99 20.41
CA GLY A 477 -6.86 10.45 21.21
C GLY A 477 -7.22 11.58 22.21
N ARG A 478 -8.32 12.31 21.97
CA ARG A 478 -8.81 13.35 22.88
C ARG A 478 -9.58 12.81 24.09
N LYS A 479 -10.13 11.60 24.01
CA LYS A 479 -10.90 10.95 25.08
C LYS A 479 -10.08 9.93 25.87
N GLY A 480 -8.77 9.85 25.66
CA GLY A 480 -7.91 8.85 26.30
C GLY A 480 -8.11 7.39 25.82
N LEU A 481 -8.99 7.18 24.83
CA LEU A 481 -9.27 5.89 24.20
C LEU A 481 -8.36 5.69 22.98
N GLY A 482 -7.06 5.88 23.13
CA GLY A 482 -6.08 5.65 22.07
C GLY A 482 -5.27 4.41 22.36
N VAL A 483 -5.07 3.55 21.35
CA VAL A 483 -4.16 2.41 21.44
C VAL A 483 -2.89 2.74 20.71
N LYS A 484 -1.78 2.75 21.43
CA LYS A 484 -0.45 2.96 20.88
C LYS A 484 -0.05 1.77 20.00
N ILE A 485 0.64 2.01 18.89
CA ILE A 485 1.02 0.95 17.94
C ILE A 485 1.94 -0.07 18.60
N ASP A 486 2.91 0.38 19.41
CA ASP A 486 3.85 -0.54 20.04
C ASP A 486 3.16 -1.47 21.03
N ASP A 487 2.20 -0.99 21.84
CA ASP A 487 1.42 -1.83 22.75
C ASP A 487 0.63 -2.91 21.95
N LEU A 488 0.08 -2.54 20.79
CA LEU A 488 -0.64 -3.47 19.91
C LEU A 488 0.31 -4.55 19.37
N ILE A 489 1.50 -4.16 18.91
CA ILE A 489 2.51 -5.10 18.39
C ILE A 489 3.01 -6.01 19.51
N ASP A 490 3.29 -5.48 20.70
CA ASP A 490 3.77 -6.24 21.85
C ASP A 490 2.78 -7.35 22.25
N VAL A 491 1.47 -7.05 22.27
CA VAL A 491 0.43 -8.05 22.56
C VAL A 491 0.34 -9.11 21.46
N LEU A 492 0.45 -8.71 20.19
CA LEU A 492 0.47 -9.65 19.06
C LEU A 492 1.69 -10.58 19.12
N GLU A 493 2.88 -10.04 19.38
CA GLU A 493 4.12 -10.80 19.52
C GLU A 493 4.05 -11.78 20.70
N ALA A 494 3.56 -11.32 21.85
CA ALA A 494 3.39 -12.18 23.02
C ALA A 494 2.43 -13.35 22.74
N ASN A 495 1.31 -13.10 22.09
CA ASN A 495 0.34 -14.15 21.72
C ASN A 495 0.95 -15.13 20.70
N ALA A 496 1.65 -14.62 19.68
CA ALA A 496 2.33 -15.47 18.70
C ALA A 496 3.45 -16.30 19.32
N LEU A 497 4.21 -15.73 20.28
CA LEU A 497 5.30 -16.41 20.96
C LEU A 497 4.81 -17.63 21.75
N VAL A 498 3.67 -17.53 22.42
CA VAL A 498 3.06 -18.67 23.13
C VAL A 498 2.79 -19.84 22.17
N GLU A 499 2.23 -19.56 20.99
CA GLU A 499 1.96 -20.58 19.97
C GLU A 499 3.24 -21.18 19.40
N VAL A 500 4.26 -20.35 19.12
CA VAL A 500 5.56 -20.80 18.59
C VAL A 500 6.29 -21.66 19.60
N ALA A 501 6.36 -21.24 20.86
CA ALA A 501 7.04 -22.00 21.92
C ALA A 501 6.37 -23.37 22.18
N ASN A 502 5.04 -23.44 22.11
CA ASN A 502 4.30 -24.70 22.28
C ASN A 502 4.54 -25.69 21.12
N ARG A 503 4.66 -25.20 19.88
CA ARG A 503 4.82 -26.04 18.69
C ARG A 503 6.27 -26.39 18.38
N HIS A 504 7.19 -25.52 18.73
CA HIS A 504 8.59 -25.59 18.44
C HIS A 504 9.49 -25.37 19.67
N PRO A 505 9.36 -26.22 20.72
CA PRO A 505 10.17 -26.10 21.93
C PRO A 505 11.68 -26.34 21.68
N GLU A 506 12.04 -26.86 20.50
CA GLU A 506 13.42 -27.09 20.09
C GLU A 506 14.15 -25.83 19.58
N LEU A 507 13.43 -24.76 19.27
CA LEU A 507 14.01 -23.49 18.82
C LEU A 507 14.64 -22.73 20.00
N THR A 508 15.68 -21.95 19.71
CA THR A 508 16.24 -21.02 20.70
C THR A 508 15.24 -19.91 21.01
N ASP A 509 15.35 -19.27 22.17
CA ASP A 509 14.53 -18.12 22.54
C ASP A 509 14.60 -16.99 21.48
N SER A 510 15.78 -16.78 20.89
CA SER A 510 15.97 -15.80 19.82
C SER A 510 15.16 -16.16 18.58
N ASP A 511 15.22 -17.42 18.13
CA ASP A 511 14.51 -17.90 16.94
C ASP A 511 12.98 -17.91 17.17
N GLN A 512 12.54 -18.24 18.40
CA GLN A 512 11.13 -18.18 18.77
C GLN A 512 10.63 -16.73 18.71
N ASN A 513 11.37 -15.76 19.26
CA ASN A 513 11.01 -14.34 19.23
C ASN A 513 10.99 -13.79 17.79
N GLU A 514 11.98 -14.12 16.96
CA GLU A 514 12.01 -13.70 15.55
C GLU A 514 10.81 -14.29 14.78
N THR A 515 10.50 -15.55 15.00
CA THR A 515 9.33 -16.22 14.39
C THR A 515 8.03 -15.57 14.84
N ALA A 516 7.88 -15.31 16.15
CA ALA A 516 6.70 -14.64 16.70
C ALA A 516 6.51 -13.23 16.13
N HIS A 517 7.59 -12.47 16.01
CA HIS A 517 7.57 -11.15 15.38
C HIS A 517 7.07 -11.22 13.93
N LYS A 518 7.62 -12.14 13.11
CA LYS A 518 7.18 -12.32 11.70
C LYS A 518 5.70 -12.70 11.60
N ILE A 519 5.21 -13.54 12.51
CA ILE A 519 3.79 -13.92 12.58
C ILE A 519 2.94 -12.71 12.97
N ALA A 520 3.32 -11.97 14.00
CA ALA A 520 2.59 -10.81 14.50
C ALA A 520 2.48 -9.70 13.42
N VAL A 521 3.60 -9.36 12.78
CA VAL A 521 3.63 -8.37 11.69
C VAL A 521 2.81 -8.87 10.50
N GLY A 522 2.94 -10.14 10.14
CA GLY A 522 2.17 -10.76 9.06
C GLY A 522 0.66 -10.73 9.32
N ALA A 523 0.24 -11.07 10.54
CA ALA A 523 -1.15 -10.99 10.98
C ALA A 523 -1.70 -9.57 10.90
N LEU A 524 -0.96 -8.61 11.44
CA LEU A 524 -1.35 -7.20 11.51
C LEU A 524 -1.45 -6.57 10.11
N ARG A 525 -0.40 -6.69 9.29
CA ARG A 525 -0.38 -6.13 7.94
C ARG A 525 -1.46 -6.74 7.06
N TYR A 526 -1.60 -8.07 7.06
CA TYR A 526 -2.62 -8.74 6.27
C TYR A 526 -4.03 -8.33 6.66
N PHE A 527 -4.32 -8.24 7.97
CA PHE A 527 -5.63 -7.80 8.47
C PHE A 527 -5.98 -6.39 7.96
N LEU A 528 -5.02 -5.47 7.97
CA LEU A 528 -5.25 -4.09 7.50
C LEU A 528 -5.36 -3.99 5.97
N LEU A 529 -4.83 -4.96 5.21
CA LEU A 529 -4.77 -4.94 3.75
C LEU A 529 -5.83 -5.82 3.05
N LYS A 530 -6.44 -6.78 3.74
CA LYS A 530 -7.46 -7.67 3.12
C LYS A 530 -8.77 -6.95 2.76
N PHE A 531 -9.05 -5.83 3.41
CA PHE A 531 -10.21 -4.99 3.16
C PHE A 531 -9.88 -3.87 2.18
N THR A 532 -10.86 -3.46 1.38
CA THR A 532 -10.69 -2.30 0.49
C THR A 532 -10.44 -1.02 1.30
N ARG A 533 -9.76 -0.05 0.71
CA ARG A 533 -9.44 1.23 1.35
C ARG A 533 -10.68 1.93 1.92
N ASN A 534 -11.79 1.86 1.21
CA ASN A 534 -13.07 2.52 1.56
C ASN A 534 -13.90 1.75 2.61
N SER A 535 -13.38 0.65 3.16
CA SER A 535 -14.06 -0.12 4.20
C SER A 535 -13.58 0.31 5.58
N MET A 536 -14.50 0.60 6.48
CA MET A 536 -14.18 0.71 7.91
C MET A 536 -13.78 -0.66 8.45
N ILE A 537 -12.69 -0.75 9.21
CA ILE A 537 -12.16 -1.99 9.76
C ILE A 537 -12.40 -2.01 11.27
N SER A 538 -12.86 -3.16 11.78
CA SER A 538 -12.84 -3.46 13.22
C SER A 538 -11.77 -4.51 13.50
N PHE A 539 -10.63 -4.09 14.06
CA PHE A 539 -9.50 -4.97 14.32
C PHE A 539 -9.72 -5.85 15.53
N ASP A 540 -9.44 -7.15 15.39
CA ASP A 540 -9.54 -8.17 16.42
C ASP A 540 -8.29 -9.04 16.47
N PHE A 541 -7.68 -9.21 17.65
CA PHE A 541 -6.47 -10.00 17.83
C PHE A 541 -6.67 -11.47 17.48
N LYS A 542 -7.79 -12.05 17.93
CA LYS A 542 -8.08 -13.47 17.72
C LYS A 542 -8.29 -13.77 16.24
N GLU A 543 -9.01 -12.89 15.53
CA GLU A 543 -9.22 -13.04 14.10
C GLU A 543 -7.90 -12.86 13.33
N ALA A 544 -7.10 -11.83 13.67
CA ALA A 544 -5.85 -11.54 12.98
C ALA A 544 -4.81 -12.67 13.10
N LEU A 545 -4.70 -13.30 14.28
CA LEU A 545 -3.75 -14.39 14.59
C LEU A 545 -4.28 -15.79 14.25
N ALA A 546 -5.51 -15.93 13.74
CA ALA A 546 -6.05 -17.24 13.39
C ALA A 546 -5.20 -17.92 12.29
N PHE A 547 -4.98 -19.24 12.45
CA PHE A 547 -4.26 -20.09 11.48
C PHE A 547 -5.17 -20.70 10.42
N ASP A 548 -6.42 -20.35 10.41
CA ASP A 548 -7.45 -20.72 9.45
C ASP A 548 -8.18 -19.48 8.93
N GLY A 549 -8.85 -19.60 7.80
CA GLY A 549 -9.53 -18.48 7.16
C GLY A 549 -8.61 -17.50 6.44
N GLU A 550 -9.11 -16.30 6.16
CA GLU A 550 -8.41 -15.26 5.40
C GLU A 550 -7.51 -14.41 6.32
N THR A 551 -6.33 -14.96 6.66
CA THR A 551 -5.38 -14.39 7.62
C THR A 551 -3.94 -14.43 7.14
N GLY A 552 -3.09 -13.53 7.68
CA GLY A 552 -1.65 -13.53 7.41
C GLY A 552 -0.97 -14.85 7.80
N PRO A 553 -1.16 -15.34 9.04
CA PRO A 553 -0.61 -16.62 9.49
C PRO A 553 -0.97 -17.82 8.60
N TYR A 554 -2.21 -17.88 8.07
CA TYR A 554 -2.60 -18.93 7.12
C TYR A 554 -1.74 -18.93 5.84
N ILE A 555 -1.47 -17.75 5.28
CA ILE A 555 -0.67 -17.62 4.07
C ILE A 555 0.80 -17.90 4.35
N GLN A 556 1.34 -17.38 5.47
CA GLN A 556 2.71 -17.67 5.92
C GLN A 556 2.91 -19.18 6.11
N TYR A 557 1.95 -19.85 6.75
CA TYR A 557 1.99 -21.30 6.96
C TYR A 557 2.01 -22.10 5.64
N SER A 558 1.36 -21.61 4.60
CA SER A 558 1.42 -22.23 3.28
C SER A 558 2.86 -22.21 2.70
N VAL A 559 3.59 -21.12 2.90
CA VAL A 559 5.02 -21.03 2.53
C VAL A 559 5.86 -21.99 3.39
N VAL A 560 5.63 -22.04 4.69
CA VAL A 560 6.34 -22.96 5.61
C VAL A 560 6.12 -24.43 5.22
N ARG A 561 4.88 -24.79 4.83
CA ARG A 561 4.60 -26.14 4.29
C ARG A 561 5.40 -26.44 3.04
N ALA A 562 5.46 -25.51 2.08
CA ALA A 562 6.28 -25.66 0.89
C ALA A 562 7.77 -25.84 1.23
N ASN A 563 8.30 -25.03 2.14
CA ASN A 563 9.67 -25.16 2.65
C ASN A 563 9.93 -26.54 3.28
N SER A 564 8.95 -27.07 4.05
CA SER A 564 9.03 -28.38 4.68
C SER A 564 9.10 -29.52 3.66
N ILE A 565 8.38 -29.41 2.52
CA ILE A 565 8.48 -30.40 1.42
C ILE A 565 9.92 -30.44 0.91
N PHE A 566 10.52 -29.29 0.58
CA PHE A 566 11.89 -29.22 0.05
C PHE A 566 12.93 -29.77 1.04
N ARG A 567 12.80 -29.46 2.33
CA ARG A 567 13.69 -30.04 3.35
C ARG A 567 13.60 -31.56 3.39
N LYS A 568 12.39 -32.12 3.44
CA LYS A 568 12.16 -33.56 3.50
C LYS A 568 12.66 -34.27 2.24
N LEU A 569 12.54 -33.65 1.05
CA LEU A 569 13.08 -34.18 -0.19
C LEU A 569 14.60 -34.19 -0.16
N ALA A 570 15.23 -33.10 0.31
CA ALA A 570 16.68 -33.03 0.50
C ALA A 570 17.20 -34.08 1.49
N ASP A 571 16.52 -34.27 2.64
CA ASP A 571 16.83 -35.28 3.65
C ASP A 571 16.71 -36.70 3.08
N ALA A 572 15.81 -36.93 2.12
CA ALA A 572 15.65 -38.19 1.40
C ALA A 572 16.63 -38.35 0.21
N GLY A 573 17.53 -37.39 -0.03
CA GLY A 573 18.48 -37.40 -1.15
C GLY A 573 17.85 -37.23 -2.52
N ILE A 574 16.64 -36.65 -2.59
CA ILE A 574 15.92 -36.37 -3.84
C ILE A 574 16.32 -34.98 -4.33
N ASP A 575 16.88 -34.91 -5.53
CA ASP A 575 17.23 -33.64 -6.16
C ASP A 575 15.95 -32.82 -6.44
N THR A 576 15.96 -31.59 -5.96
CA THR A 576 14.84 -30.65 -6.12
C THR A 576 15.16 -29.51 -7.08
N SER A 577 16.26 -29.61 -7.81
CA SER A 577 16.64 -28.61 -8.81
C SER A 577 15.64 -28.58 -9.98
N ALA A 578 15.46 -27.41 -10.60
CA ALA A 578 14.62 -27.27 -11.79
C ALA A 578 15.07 -28.16 -12.97
N ALA A 579 16.26 -28.77 -12.88
CA ALA A 579 16.78 -29.72 -13.84
C ALA A 579 15.92 -30.99 -13.97
N ASP A 580 15.25 -31.42 -12.90
CA ASP A 580 14.44 -32.66 -12.95
C ASP A 580 13.21 -32.56 -13.86
N LEU A 581 12.53 -31.41 -13.92
CA LEU A 581 11.42 -31.24 -14.85
C LEU A 581 11.90 -31.15 -16.31
N ASN A 582 13.09 -30.58 -16.55
CA ASN A 582 13.71 -30.54 -17.87
C ASN A 582 14.11 -31.94 -18.38
N ALA A 583 14.27 -32.92 -17.49
CA ALA A 583 14.50 -34.31 -17.85
C ALA A 583 13.23 -35.09 -18.23
N VAL A 584 12.03 -34.51 -17.97
CA VAL A 584 10.76 -35.10 -18.34
C VAL A 584 10.32 -34.60 -19.72
N SER A 585 10.01 -35.53 -20.63
CA SER A 585 9.58 -35.12 -21.98
C SER A 585 8.26 -34.34 -21.96
N ARG A 586 8.09 -33.43 -22.92
CA ARG A 586 6.88 -32.63 -23.08
C ARG A 586 5.63 -33.50 -23.23
N GLU A 587 5.75 -34.59 -23.96
CA GLU A 587 4.64 -35.55 -24.18
C GLU A 587 4.23 -36.16 -22.84
N ARG A 588 5.20 -36.54 -21.98
CA ARG A 588 4.91 -37.11 -20.67
C ARG A 588 4.25 -36.09 -19.74
N ILE A 589 4.66 -34.83 -19.77
CA ILE A 589 3.99 -33.74 -19.03
C ILE A 589 2.57 -33.53 -19.54
N ALA A 590 2.35 -33.57 -20.85
CA ALA A 590 1.01 -33.45 -21.43
C ALA A 590 0.10 -34.61 -20.99
N GLU A 591 0.60 -35.86 -20.95
CA GLU A 591 -0.13 -37.02 -20.42
C GLU A 591 -0.50 -36.84 -18.94
N LEU A 592 0.39 -36.34 -18.12
CA LEU A 592 0.13 -36.07 -16.70
C LEU A 592 -0.96 -35.02 -16.49
N PHE A 593 -1.01 -33.99 -17.34
CA PHE A 593 -2.11 -33.00 -17.29
C PHE A 593 -3.42 -33.50 -17.91
N ALA A 594 -3.37 -34.46 -18.79
CA ALA A 594 -4.58 -35.13 -19.36
C ALA A 594 -5.13 -36.20 -18.41
N GLY A 595 -4.35 -36.65 -17.44
CA GLY A 595 -4.72 -37.68 -16.47
C GLY A 595 -5.59 -37.17 -15.32
N GLU A 596 -5.92 -38.06 -14.39
CA GLU A 596 -6.70 -37.74 -13.20
C GLU A 596 -6.01 -36.67 -12.35
N GLY A 597 -6.77 -35.62 -11.97
CA GLY A 597 -6.25 -34.48 -11.20
C GLY A 597 -5.46 -33.46 -12.02
N GLY A 598 -5.28 -33.65 -13.33
CA GLY A 598 -4.49 -32.74 -14.17
C GLY A 598 -5.02 -31.31 -14.22
N ASP A 599 -6.34 -31.14 -14.21
CA ASP A 599 -6.98 -29.81 -14.15
C ASP A 599 -6.75 -29.11 -12.80
N ASP A 600 -6.74 -29.84 -11.69
CA ASP A 600 -6.42 -29.29 -10.38
C ASP A 600 -4.96 -28.81 -10.32
N LEU A 601 -4.03 -29.64 -10.81
CA LEU A 601 -2.61 -29.27 -10.92
C LEU A 601 -2.43 -28.02 -11.78
N TRP A 602 -3.06 -28.00 -12.94
CA TRP A 602 -3.00 -26.85 -13.85
C TRP A 602 -3.61 -25.60 -13.23
N SER A 603 -4.73 -25.71 -12.52
CA SER A 603 -5.39 -24.58 -11.89
C SER A 603 -4.51 -23.84 -10.88
N LEU A 604 -3.65 -24.56 -10.15
CA LEU A 604 -2.66 -23.96 -9.25
C LEU A 604 -1.54 -23.24 -10.03
N VAL A 605 -1.02 -23.88 -11.08
CA VAL A 605 0.00 -23.28 -11.98
C VAL A 605 -0.53 -22.01 -12.62
N TYR A 606 -1.74 -22.07 -13.17
CA TYR A 606 -2.37 -20.97 -13.87
C TYR A 606 -2.66 -19.78 -12.95
N LEU A 607 -3.19 -20.04 -11.73
CA LEU A 607 -3.38 -19.00 -10.72
C LEU A 607 -2.05 -18.36 -10.33
N ALA A 608 -1.02 -19.18 -10.10
CA ALA A 608 0.32 -18.69 -9.76
C ALA A 608 0.94 -17.84 -10.87
N ALA A 609 0.72 -18.19 -12.13
CA ALA A 609 1.21 -17.46 -13.30
C ALA A 609 0.63 -16.04 -13.44
N ARG A 610 -0.46 -15.74 -12.77
CA ARG A 610 -1.19 -14.47 -12.89
C ARG A 610 -0.78 -13.38 -11.88
N LEU A 611 0.28 -13.59 -11.11
CA LEU A 611 0.73 -12.57 -10.13
C LEU A 611 0.99 -11.21 -10.80
N GLN A 612 1.62 -11.16 -11.96
CA GLN A 612 1.93 -9.89 -12.65
C GLN A 612 0.66 -9.15 -13.11
N ASP A 613 -0.33 -9.88 -13.64
CA ASP A 613 -1.63 -9.28 -14.00
C ASP A 613 -2.32 -8.71 -12.75
N THR A 614 -2.23 -9.45 -11.64
CA THR A 614 -2.78 -9.04 -10.35
C THR A 614 -2.10 -7.77 -9.84
N LEU A 615 -0.76 -7.72 -9.90
CA LEU A 615 0.02 -6.55 -9.49
C LEU A 615 -0.32 -5.31 -10.34
N ARG A 616 -0.38 -5.46 -11.67
CA ARG A 616 -0.79 -4.36 -12.56
C ARG A 616 -2.21 -3.88 -12.28
N SER A 617 -3.14 -4.81 -12.04
CA SER A 617 -4.52 -4.48 -11.69
C SER A 617 -4.60 -3.76 -10.34
N ALA A 618 -3.81 -4.21 -9.35
CA ALA A 618 -3.74 -3.58 -8.05
C ALA A 618 -3.14 -2.16 -8.12
N VAL A 619 -2.09 -1.97 -8.94
CA VAL A 619 -1.47 -0.65 -9.18
C VAL A 619 -2.45 0.27 -9.91
N ALA A 620 -3.13 -0.21 -10.97
CA ALA A 620 -4.10 0.59 -11.72
C ALA A 620 -5.29 1.04 -10.84
N ALA A 621 -5.75 0.17 -9.93
CA ALA A 621 -6.81 0.49 -8.97
C ALA A 621 -6.29 1.21 -7.70
N LEU A 622 -4.97 1.26 -7.50
CA LEU A 622 -4.32 1.67 -6.25
C LEU A 622 -4.92 0.94 -5.02
N GLU A 623 -5.18 -0.37 -5.16
CA GLU A 623 -5.94 -1.16 -4.18
C GLU A 623 -5.17 -2.42 -3.73
N PRO A 624 -4.47 -2.37 -2.58
CA PRO A 624 -3.71 -3.49 -2.04
C PRO A 624 -4.52 -4.77 -1.77
N ALA A 625 -5.82 -4.64 -1.47
CA ALA A 625 -6.70 -5.76 -1.19
C ALA A 625 -6.78 -6.78 -2.35
N ILE A 626 -6.51 -6.34 -3.58
CA ILE A 626 -6.46 -7.21 -4.76
C ILE A 626 -5.34 -8.26 -4.60
N ILE A 627 -4.15 -7.82 -4.13
CA ILE A 627 -3.00 -8.72 -3.91
C ILE A 627 -3.24 -9.60 -2.69
N ALA A 628 -3.79 -9.04 -1.60
CA ALA A 628 -4.11 -9.80 -0.40
C ALA A 628 -5.06 -10.97 -0.70
N LYS A 629 -6.14 -10.71 -1.45
CA LYS A 629 -7.10 -11.75 -1.87
C LYS A 629 -6.46 -12.79 -2.79
N TRP A 630 -5.62 -12.36 -3.74
CA TRP A 630 -4.91 -13.29 -4.60
C TRP A 630 -3.94 -14.19 -3.80
N ALA A 631 -3.20 -13.62 -2.84
CA ALA A 631 -2.31 -14.39 -1.97
C ALA A 631 -3.07 -15.44 -1.15
N PHE A 632 -4.26 -15.10 -0.66
CA PHE A 632 -5.12 -16.06 0.03
C PHE A 632 -5.63 -17.17 -0.89
N GLN A 633 -6.06 -16.82 -2.10
CA GLN A 633 -6.56 -17.81 -3.08
C GLN A 633 -5.48 -18.83 -3.45
N ILE A 634 -4.23 -18.38 -3.70
CA ILE A 634 -3.14 -19.31 -4.03
C ILE A 634 -2.75 -20.14 -2.80
N ALA A 635 -2.77 -19.57 -1.59
CA ALA A 635 -2.53 -20.33 -0.36
C ALA A 635 -3.59 -21.43 -0.14
N GLN A 636 -4.88 -21.12 -0.34
CA GLN A 636 -5.95 -22.11 -0.29
C GLN A 636 -5.75 -23.23 -1.32
N ARG A 637 -5.47 -22.88 -2.57
CA ARG A 637 -5.26 -23.83 -3.65
C ARG A 637 -4.04 -24.72 -3.39
N PHE A 638 -2.95 -24.12 -2.89
CA PHE A 638 -1.75 -24.84 -2.51
C PHE A 638 -1.97 -25.77 -1.32
N ASN A 639 -2.72 -25.35 -0.30
CA ASN A 639 -3.04 -26.22 0.84
C ASN A 639 -3.90 -27.40 0.43
N LEU A 640 -4.85 -27.24 -0.50
CA LEU A 640 -5.62 -28.34 -1.08
C LEU A 640 -4.70 -29.31 -1.86
N PHE A 641 -3.82 -28.76 -2.68
CA PHE A 641 -2.79 -29.54 -3.40
C PHE A 641 -1.92 -30.31 -2.43
N TYR A 642 -1.41 -29.68 -1.38
CA TYR A 642 -0.59 -30.32 -0.35
C TYR A 642 -1.31 -31.50 0.33
N HIS A 643 -2.60 -31.39 0.54
CA HIS A 643 -3.42 -32.44 1.15
C HIS A 643 -3.66 -33.63 0.21
N ASN A 644 -3.89 -33.36 -1.06
CA ASN A 644 -4.27 -34.36 -2.04
C ASN A 644 -3.09 -35.10 -2.68
N TYR A 645 -1.89 -34.52 -2.69
CA TYR A 645 -0.72 -35.06 -3.40
C TYR A 645 0.46 -35.32 -2.47
N HIS A 646 0.79 -36.60 -2.28
CA HIS A 646 1.89 -37.05 -1.41
C HIS A 646 3.22 -37.10 -2.16
N ILE A 647 3.89 -35.97 -2.31
CA ILE A 647 5.09 -35.78 -3.17
C ILE A 647 6.23 -36.76 -2.83
N LEU A 648 6.54 -36.95 -1.52
CA LEU A 648 7.64 -37.81 -1.07
C LEU A 648 7.43 -39.29 -1.44
N SER A 649 6.21 -39.77 -1.37
CA SER A 649 5.86 -41.17 -1.64
C SER A 649 5.36 -41.43 -3.06
N GLU A 650 5.39 -40.41 -3.95
CA GLU A 650 5.00 -40.57 -5.34
C GLU A 650 5.97 -41.51 -6.08
N PRO A 651 5.49 -42.67 -6.56
CA PRO A 651 6.37 -43.67 -7.16
C PRO A 651 6.79 -43.31 -8.60
N ASP A 652 5.96 -42.59 -9.34
CA ASP A 652 6.29 -42.12 -10.70
C ASP A 652 7.24 -40.91 -10.63
N ALA A 653 8.47 -41.12 -11.04
CA ALA A 653 9.50 -40.08 -11.00
C ALA A 653 9.12 -38.83 -11.83
N ALA A 654 8.47 -39.00 -12.99
CA ALA A 654 8.02 -37.88 -13.84
C ALA A 654 6.90 -37.09 -13.15
N ARG A 655 5.93 -37.78 -12.54
CA ARG A 655 4.84 -37.14 -11.78
C ARG A 655 5.41 -36.42 -10.53
N ARG A 656 6.33 -37.04 -9.80
CA ARG A 656 7.01 -36.42 -8.67
C ARG A 656 7.73 -35.13 -9.08
N ALA A 657 8.49 -35.15 -10.19
CA ALA A 657 9.17 -33.95 -10.72
C ALA A 657 8.16 -32.83 -11.05
N LEU A 658 7.02 -33.17 -11.67
CA LEU A 658 5.95 -32.20 -11.93
C LEU A 658 5.39 -31.60 -10.63
N LEU A 659 5.09 -32.42 -9.62
CA LEU A 659 4.56 -31.95 -8.32
C LEU A 659 5.57 -31.06 -7.58
N VAL A 660 6.88 -31.36 -7.64
CA VAL A 660 7.97 -30.52 -7.09
C VAL A 660 8.03 -29.18 -7.83
N ALA A 661 7.95 -29.19 -9.16
CA ALA A 661 7.94 -27.95 -9.94
C ALA A 661 6.75 -27.06 -9.60
N ILE A 662 5.55 -27.62 -9.48
CA ILE A 662 4.32 -26.90 -9.07
C ILE A 662 4.48 -26.31 -7.67
N THR A 663 5.02 -27.08 -6.73
CA THR A 663 5.33 -26.60 -5.36
C THR A 663 6.30 -25.42 -5.40
N SER A 664 7.35 -25.51 -6.20
CA SER A 664 8.34 -24.44 -6.37
C SER A 664 7.73 -23.18 -6.96
N ILE A 665 6.85 -23.30 -7.97
CA ILE A 665 6.14 -22.17 -8.57
C ILE A 665 5.23 -21.51 -7.53
N ALA A 666 4.35 -22.26 -6.86
CA ALA A 666 3.43 -21.73 -5.87
C ALA A 666 4.16 -21.03 -4.72
N ARG A 667 5.22 -21.67 -4.18
CA ARG A 667 6.05 -21.10 -3.11
C ARG A 667 6.65 -19.75 -3.51
N ARG A 668 7.28 -19.66 -4.69
CA ARG A 668 7.92 -18.41 -5.15
C ARG A 668 6.92 -17.29 -5.32
N GLN A 669 5.77 -17.57 -5.90
CA GLN A 669 4.73 -16.58 -6.10
C GLN A 669 4.08 -16.11 -4.79
N LEU A 670 3.89 -17.02 -3.82
CA LEU A 670 3.45 -16.65 -2.48
C LEU A 670 4.44 -15.72 -1.79
N ILE A 671 5.75 -16.07 -1.82
CA ILE A 671 6.79 -15.22 -1.23
C ILE A 671 6.82 -13.84 -1.90
N ALA A 672 6.71 -13.77 -3.24
CA ALA A 672 6.68 -12.51 -3.97
C ALA A 672 5.46 -11.64 -3.58
N ALA A 673 4.27 -12.24 -3.49
CA ALA A 673 3.07 -11.52 -3.06
C ALA A 673 3.17 -11.03 -1.60
N LEU A 674 3.67 -11.87 -0.70
CA LEU A 674 3.89 -11.50 0.70
C LEU A 674 4.90 -10.34 0.81
N ALA A 675 5.97 -10.35 0.02
CA ALA A 675 6.96 -9.27 0.00
C ALA A 675 6.33 -7.93 -0.44
N VAL A 676 5.40 -7.95 -1.43
CA VAL A 676 4.63 -6.74 -1.82
C VAL A 676 3.72 -6.27 -0.69
N LEU A 677 3.12 -7.20 0.05
CA LEU A 677 2.31 -6.86 1.24
C LEU A 677 3.17 -6.44 2.45
N GLY A 678 4.51 -6.50 2.35
CA GLY A 678 5.44 -6.24 3.44
C GLY A 678 5.41 -7.30 4.53
N ILE A 679 5.12 -8.54 4.17
CA ILE A 679 5.00 -9.68 5.08
C ILE A 679 6.14 -10.68 4.81
N GLU A 680 6.85 -11.07 5.84
CA GLU A 680 7.84 -12.13 5.79
C GLU A 680 7.25 -13.46 6.24
N ALA A 681 7.59 -14.54 5.55
CA ALA A 681 7.25 -15.88 6.01
C ALA A 681 8.40 -16.43 6.88
N PRO A 682 8.14 -16.96 8.08
CA PRO A 682 9.16 -17.61 8.88
C PRO A 682 9.60 -18.93 8.24
N GLU A 683 10.75 -19.45 8.64
CA GLU A 683 11.21 -20.75 8.15
C GLU A 683 10.41 -21.92 8.72
N ARG A 684 9.97 -21.77 9.96
CA ARG A 684 9.13 -22.73 10.72
C ARG A 684 8.02 -21.99 11.44
N MET A 685 6.89 -22.68 11.66
CA MET A 685 5.71 -22.04 12.26
C MET A 685 4.81 -23.09 12.93
#